data_85b5c2ac3d034eec47f0e3d4c8b61dad
#
_entry.id   85b5c2ac3d034eec47f0e3d4c8b61dad
#
_cell.length_a   1.000
_cell.length_b   1.000
_cell.length_c   1.000
_cell.angle_alpha   90.00
_cell.angle_beta   90.00
_cell.angle_gamma   90.00
#
_symmetry.space_group_name_H-M   'P 1'
#
loop_
_entity.id
_entity.type
_entity.pdbx_description
1 polymer ?
#
loop_
_entity_poly.entity_id
_entity_poly.type
_entity_poly.pdbx_seq_one_letter_code
_entity_poly.pdbx_strand_id
1 'polypeptide(L)'
;MKNIKIFLDKLQSWNKHFKITDYQYDKYNCEISDFFKMSLEIRENRLDFSELLEYWRNIFSKDYFELHHPIYNNIKTRAIKNFFAPKKHPRFSNYVFFIDENNQHPWILCQVYDFFQFLITEEGIFSNPISHKGMKEESVWDIRRLPMVIDENISLFENIKYNDDCLFGWLLRKNRPAHHFFEDIASYNILEIQKSIFSKESYYTPKVNIFIQTRANVFIYPGIFRSLGNVSMNIYKKSNQKIYEEIVKERIKTTGRNVLILWLQLPGERRRWIEQVDGSVSIINEYRKYFKNVKVYFDGMTSFDEEKTDFPSNYAIFEQIKSKITDGNIELYSMIGRDYRTKIFYCSQVDFAICETGTAMFVPNHVCNKKTVVYYGYKTYENADCYFTDNIYKIDSQYIKLDKLSNNSSFEYHIPFQHIFNLTTNVIEKVKGIKMHCLEVPPVDLVADCHELKQKYRTRFSIEHVALYNEHKDVLNNRIERLSCEIQKIQNTQNDINKRNEIFLKIIQEKELECNQILEEKYQCQISDLILNNKIIKHQNQDLLKKINENAYFIYLKEYESAKVRIREHLAYKLGQAMIVNSKSLLGYIRMPFVLSYIKDKHKQEQKIYQEKIKKDPSLKLPPLESYPDYKEALKEKECLTYKLGETLIKANKTWYKGGYVKLWFEIRKLKKDYQKEYFE
;
A
#
# COMPACT_ATOMS: atom_id res chain seq x y z
N MET A 1 -8.66 18.49 -42.43
CA MET A 1 -7.58 18.94 -41.51
C MET A 1 -7.87 20.28 -40.85
N LYS A 2 -8.39 21.31 -41.56
CA LYS A 2 -8.70 22.62 -40.94
C LYS A 2 -9.66 22.51 -39.76
N ASN A 3 -10.74 21.74 -39.85
CA ASN A 3 -11.74 21.59 -38.80
C ASN A 3 -11.22 20.80 -37.59
N ILE A 4 -10.39 19.81 -37.80
CA ILE A 4 -9.72 19.09 -36.72
C ILE A 4 -8.84 20.06 -35.92
N LYS A 5 -8.05 20.89 -36.58
CA LYS A 5 -7.21 21.88 -35.91
C LYS A 5 -8.05 22.90 -35.12
N ILE A 6 -9.11 23.44 -35.71
CA ILE A 6 -10.02 24.36 -35.05
C ILE A 6 -10.64 23.71 -33.79
N PHE A 7 -11.03 22.44 -33.90
CA PHE A 7 -11.57 21.69 -32.77
C PHE A 7 -10.52 21.53 -31.63
N LEU A 8 -9.30 21.15 -31.96
CA LEU A 8 -8.21 20.98 -31.00
C LEU A 8 -7.83 22.30 -30.34
N ASP A 9 -7.71 23.39 -31.11
CA ASP A 9 -7.41 24.74 -30.61
C ASP A 9 -8.51 25.19 -29.61
N LYS A 10 -9.77 24.88 -29.91
CA LYS A 10 -10.91 25.15 -29.01
C LYS A 10 -10.77 24.35 -27.71
N LEU A 11 -10.42 23.07 -27.76
CA LEU A 11 -10.21 22.23 -26.57
C LEU A 11 -9.05 22.75 -25.70
N GLN A 12 -7.97 23.22 -26.31
CA GLN A 12 -6.84 23.82 -25.60
C GLN A 12 -7.25 25.14 -24.90
N SER A 13 -8.10 25.94 -25.52
CA SER A 13 -8.62 27.18 -24.95
C SER A 13 -9.51 26.96 -23.71
N TRP A 14 -10.10 25.79 -23.56
CA TRP A 14 -10.95 25.42 -22.41
C TRP A 14 -10.18 25.19 -21.11
N ASN A 15 -8.88 25.32 -21.09
CA ASN A 15 -7.96 24.96 -20.00
C ASN A 15 -8.33 25.56 -18.62
N LYS A 16 -9.20 26.58 -18.52
CA LYS A 16 -9.57 27.21 -17.24
C LYS A 16 -11.07 27.30 -16.97
N HIS A 17 -11.91 27.34 -18.00
CA HIS A 17 -13.34 27.59 -17.86
C HIS A 17 -14.15 26.75 -18.86
N PHE A 18 -14.43 25.50 -18.53
CA PHE A 18 -15.38 24.71 -19.30
C PHE A 18 -16.63 24.39 -18.45
N LYS A 19 -17.76 24.40 -19.10
CA LYS A 19 -19.04 23.99 -18.52
C LYS A 19 -19.33 22.57 -18.99
N ILE A 20 -19.53 21.65 -18.05
CA ILE A 20 -20.03 20.31 -18.33
C ILE A 20 -21.54 20.34 -18.13
N THR A 21 -22.27 19.84 -19.14
CA THR A 21 -23.73 19.68 -19.08
C THR A 21 -24.08 18.21 -19.24
N ASP A 22 -25.20 17.77 -18.69
CA ASP A 22 -25.69 16.44 -18.92
C ASP A 22 -26.16 16.29 -20.38
N TYR A 23 -25.82 15.17 -21.00
CA TYR A 23 -26.22 14.89 -22.38
C TYR A 23 -27.74 14.70 -22.47
N GLN A 24 -28.36 15.46 -23.37
CA GLN A 24 -29.82 15.44 -23.58
C GLN A 24 -30.19 14.37 -24.60
N TYR A 25 -30.21 13.10 -24.17
CA TYR A 25 -30.45 11.94 -25.03
C TYR A 25 -31.84 11.97 -25.72
N ASP A 26 -32.82 12.67 -25.17
CA ASP A 26 -34.14 12.81 -25.80
C ASP A 26 -34.13 13.72 -27.03
N LYS A 27 -33.14 14.61 -27.13
CA LYS A 27 -32.99 15.58 -28.19
C LYS A 27 -32.37 15.03 -29.45
N TYR A 28 -31.55 13.98 -29.32
CA TYR A 28 -30.76 13.43 -30.41
C TYR A 28 -31.17 12.00 -30.71
N ASN A 29 -31.08 11.62 -31.99
CA ASN A 29 -31.41 10.28 -32.48
C ASN A 29 -30.16 9.58 -32.99
N CYS A 30 -29.40 8.95 -32.08
CA CYS A 30 -28.16 8.26 -32.35
C CYS A 30 -27.95 7.12 -31.35
N GLU A 31 -26.99 6.23 -31.62
CA GLU A 31 -26.73 5.03 -30.81
C GLU A 31 -26.44 5.38 -29.34
N ILE A 32 -25.84 6.55 -29.09
CA ILE A 32 -25.57 7.04 -27.71
C ILE A 32 -26.87 7.36 -27.01
N SER A 33 -27.77 8.02 -27.68
CA SER A 33 -29.10 8.34 -27.14
C SER A 33 -29.91 7.10 -26.85
N ASP A 34 -29.89 6.13 -27.77
CA ASP A 34 -30.56 4.84 -27.61
C ASP A 34 -29.99 4.08 -26.41
N PHE A 35 -28.67 4.07 -26.24
CA PHE A 35 -28.03 3.49 -25.06
C PHE A 35 -28.57 4.08 -23.75
N PHE A 36 -28.67 5.40 -23.65
CA PHE A 36 -29.17 6.02 -22.44
C PHE A 36 -30.65 5.79 -22.21
N LYS A 37 -31.49 5.81 -23.26
CA LYS A 37 -32.90 5.49 -23.18
C LYS A 37 -33.12 4.05 -22.69
N MET A 38 -32.49 3.07 -23.35
CA MET A 38 -32.58 1.66 -22.97
C MET A 38 -32.04 1.44 -21.54
N SER A 39 -30.96 2.10 -21.18
CA SER A 39 -30.38 1.98 -19.83
C SER A 39 -31.32 2.49 -18.74
N LEU A 40 -32.07 3.57 -19.00
CA LEU A 40 -33.08 4.08 -18.07
C LEU A 40 -34.28 3.15 -17.96
N GLU A 41 -34.75 2.62 -19.08
CA GLU A 41 -35.88 1.68 -19.12
C GLU A 41 -35.54 0.38 -18.36
N ILE A 42 -34.30 -0.11 -18.48
CA ILE A 42 -33.80 -1.24 -17.69
C ILE A 42 -33.80 -0.92 -16.20
N ARG A 43 -33.33 0.26 -15.80
CA ARG A 43 -33.34 0.70 -14.39
C ARG A 43 -34.75 0.77 -13.81
N GLU A 44 -35.71 1.11 -14.62
CA GLU A 44 -37.13 1.20 -14.26
C GLU A 44 -37.88 -0.14 -14.45
N ASN A 45 -37.18 -1.22 -14.77
CA ASN A 45 -37.69 -2.54 -15.03
C ASN A 45 -38.75 -2.59 -16.17
N ARG A 46 -38.65 -1.70 -17.16
CA ARG A 46 -39.54 -1.63 -18.34
C ARG A 46 -38.93 -2.34 -19.55
N LEU A 47 -37.61 -2.56 -19.56
CA LEU A 47 -36.91 -3.25 -20.65
C LEU A 47 -36.03 -4.36 -20.06
N ASP A 48 -35.93 -5.47 -20.77
CA ASP A 48 -35.03 -6.56 -20.41
C ASP A 48 -33.56 -6.20 -20.79
N PHE A 49 -32.64 -6.56 -19.94
CA PHE A 49 -31.22 -6.29 -20.18
C PHE A 49 -30.68 -6.98 -21.43
N SER A 50 -31.24 -8.11 -21.84
CA SER A 50 -30.84 -8.84 -23.04
C SER A 50 -31.03 -8.02 -24.31
N GLU A 51 -31.99 -7.13 -24.36
CA GLU A 51 -32.26 -6.26 -25.53
C GLU A 51 -31.11 -5.24 -25.72
N LEU A 52 -30.65 -4.64 -24.63
CA LEU A 52 -29.46 -3.76 -24.69
C LEU A 52 -28.21 -4.53 -25.11
N LEU A 53 -28.02 -5.75 -24.61
CA LEU A 53 -26.89 -6.58 -25.00
C LEU A 53 -26.91 -6.92 -26.49
N GLU A 54 -28.06 -7.30 -27.03
CA GLU A 54 -28.20 -7.62 -28.46
C GLU A 54 -27.96 -6.39 -29.31
N TYR A 55 -28.51 -5.25 -28.92
CA TYR A 55 -28.28 -3.97 -29.60
C TYR A 55 -26.78 -3.65 -29.69
N TRP A 56 -26.05 -3.76 -28.57
CA TRP A 56 -24.62 -3.47 -28.58
C TRP A 56 -23.78 -4.53 -29.28
N ARG A 57 -24.13 -5.81 -29.18
CA ARG A 57 -23.45 -6.87 -29.94
C ARG A 57 -23.51 -6.59 -31.45
N ASN A 58 -24.62 -6.08 -31.93
CA ASN A 58 -24.77 -5.71 -33.33
C ASN A 58 -23.82 -4.56 -33.74
N ILE A 59 -23.67 -3.55 -32.87
CA ILE A 59 -22.72 -2.45 -33.09
C ILE A 59 -21.29 -2.97 -33.09
N PHE A 60 -20.93 -3.82 -32.15
CA PHE A 60 -19.59 -4.38 -32.02
C PHE A 60 -19.28 -5.57 -32.93
N SER A 61 -20.21 -6.02 -33.73
CA SER A 61 -19.98 -7.09 -34.70
C SER A 61 -19.15 -6.65 -35.92
N LYS A 62 -18.96 -5.34 -36.10
CA LYS A 62 -18.20 -4.75 -37.19
C LYS A 62 -16.72 -4.64 -36.82
N ASP A 63 -15.86 -4.65 -37.82
CA ASP A 63 -14.41 -4.45 -37.63
C ASP A 63 -14.05 -3.01 -37.24
N TYR A 64 -14.94 -2.08 -37.50
CA TYR A 64 -14.78 -0.66 -37.21
C TYR A 64 -15.75 -0.22 -36.15
N PHE A 65 -15.32 0.64 -35.24
CA PHE A 65 -16.21 1.24 -34.24
C PHE A 65 -16.80 2.53 -34.80
N GLU A 66 -18.04 2.47 -35.23
CA GLU A 66 -18.76 3.55 -35.88
C GLU A 66 -20.01 3.91 -35.08
N LEU A 67 -20.18 5.20 -34.85
CA LEU A 67 -21.36 5.79 -34.22
C LEU A 67 -21.76 7.06 -34.98
N HIS A 68 -23.04 7.39 -34.95
CA HIS A 68 -23.46 8.72 -35.39
C HIS A 68 -22.92 9.78 -34.42
N HIS A 69 -22.62 10.96 -34.96
CA HIS A 69 -22.15 12.08 -34.16
C HIS A 69 -23.19 12.43 -33.06
N PRO A 70 -22.76 12.61 -31.79
CA PRO A 70 -23.71 12.75 -30.68
C PRO A 70 -24.65 13.95 -30.77
N ILE A 71 -24.31 14.96 -31.58
CA ILE A 71 -25.11 16.18 -31.79
C ILE A 71 -25.70 16.19 -33.21
N TYR A 72 -24.90 15.88 -34.21
CA TYR A 72 -25.31 15.86 -35.62
C TYR A 72 -25.66 14.42 -36.02
N ASN A 73 -26.80 13.97 -35.58
CA ASN A 73 -27.26 12.57 -35.63
C ASN A 73 -27.41 11.97 -37.04
N ASN A 74 -27.36 12.77 -38.09
CA ASN A 74 -27.31 12.30 -39.48
C ASN A 74 -25.87 12.08 -40.00
N ILE A 75 -24.85 12.41 -39.22
CA ILE A 75 -23.45 12.28 -39.61
C ILE A 75 -22.85 11.04 -38.97
N LYS A 76 -22.48 10.09 -39.81
CA LYS A 76 -21.79 8.88 -39.40
C LYS A 76 -20.31 9.19 -39.13
N THR A 77 -19.79 8.78 -38.00
CA THR A 77 -18.39 8.97 -37.60
C THR A 77 -17.75 7.62 -37.27
N ARG A 78 -16.45 7.55 -37.38
CA ARG A 78 -15.63 6.37 -37.06
C ARG A 78 -14.54 6.73 -36.09
N ALA A 79 -14.33 5.87 -35.11
CA ALA A 79 -13.18 5.93 -34.23
C ALA A 79 -11.90 5.63 -35.01
N ILE A 80 -10.94 6.53 -34.98
CA ILE A 80 -9.72 6.43 -35.77
C ILE A 80 -8.46 6.36 -34.94
N LYS A 81 -8.49 6.86 -33.74
CA LYS A 81 -7.35 6.85 -32.82
C LYS A 81 -7.83 6.95 -31.38
N ASN A 82 -7.06 6.41 -30.47
CA ASN A 82 -7.25 6.68 -29.06
C ASN A 82 -5.95 7.13 -28.39
N PHE A 83 -6.12 7.90 -27.32
CA PHE A 83 -5.06 8.49 -26.53
C PHE A 83 -5.33 8.16 -25.06
N PHE A 84 -4.25 7.99 -24.30
CA PHE A 84 -4.36 7.61 -22.89
C PHE A 84 -3.81 8.73 -22.01
N ALA A 85 -4.38 8.89 -20.84
CA ALA A 85 -3.78 9.77 -19.85
C ALA A 85 -2.35 9.31 -19.49
N PRO A 86 -1.45 10.24 -19.12
CA PRO A 86 -0.06 9.92 -18.82
C PRO A 86 0.07 8.83 -17.75
N LYS A 87 1.04 7.93 -17.89
CA LYS A 87 1.30 6.77 -17.02
C LYS A 87 1.46 7.08 -15.51
N LYS A 88 1.78 8.32 -15.16
CA LYS A 88 1.99 8.74 -13.76
C LYS A 88 0.69 8.95 -12.97
N HIS A 89 -0.47 8.78 -13.61
CA HIS A 89 -1.75 9.07 -12.99
C HIS A 89 -2.43 7.80 -12.45
N PRO A 90 -3.05 7.86 -11.23
CA PRO A 90 -3.73 6.71 -10.63
C PRO A 90 -5.02 6.30 -11.35
N ARG A 91 -5.54 7.12 -12.26
CA ARG A 91 -6.74 6.83 -13.05
C ARG A 91 -6.34 6.68 -14.50
N PHE A 92 -6.95 5.70 -15.13
CA PHE A 92 -6.79 5.43 -16.54
C PHE A 92 -7.95 6.05 -17.32
N SER A 93 -7.65 7.06 -18.14
CA SER A 93 -8.61 7.68 -19.04
C SER A 93 -8.28 7.31 -20.47
N ASN A 94 -9.26 6.84 -21.20
CA ASN A 94 -9.19 6.54 -22.62
C ASN A 94 -9.96 7.60 -23.40
N TYR A 95 -9.30 8.33 -24.27
CA TYR A 95 -9.88 9.34 -25.15
C TYR A 95 -9.90 8.77 -26.57
N VAL A 96 -11.09 8.49 -27.09
CA VAL A 96 -11.28 7.92 -28.42
C VAL A 96 -11.69 9.03 -29.37
N PHE A 97 -10.90 9.25 -30.41
CA PHE A 97 -11.12 10.30 -31.38
C PHE A 97 -11.91 9.79 -32.57
N PHE A 98 -13.00 10.46 -32.86
CA PHE A 98 -13.92 10.16 -33.97
C PHE A 98 -13.88 11.27 -35.01
N ILE A 99 -13.97 10.90 -36.29
CA ILE A 99 -14.19 11.81 -37.41
C ILE A 99 -15.20 11.20 -38.37
N ASP A 100 -15.83 12.09 -39.16
CA ASP A 100 -16.59 11.70 -40.34
C ASP A 100 -15.67 11.57 -41.56
N GLU A 101 -16.16 11.01 -42.65
CA GLU A 101 -15.41 10.77 -43.88
C GLU A 101 -14.79 12.08 -44.47
N ASN A 102 -15.45 13.20 -44.25
CA ASN A 102 -14.99 14.51 -44.74
C ASN A 102 -14.09 15.26 -43.72
N ASN A 103 -13.84 14.70 -42.55
CA ASN A 103 -13.09 15.32 -41.46
C ASN A 103 -13.70 16.67 -40.97
N GLN A 104 -15.00 16.80 -41.01
CA GLN A 104 -15.69 18.06 -40.69
C GLN A 104 -16.24 18.10 -39.28
N HIS A 105 -16.60 16.96 -38.69
CA HIS A 105 -17.26 16.85 -37.38
C HIS A 105 -16.47 15.95 -36.43
N PRO A 106 -15.29 16.41 -35.98
CA PRO A 106 -14.51 15.68 -35.00
C PRO A 106 -15.15 15.73 -33.62
N TRP A 107 -15.07 14.62 -32.88
CA TRP A 107 -15.46 14.56 -31.50
C TRP A 107 -14.65 13.53 -30.72
N ILE A 108 -14.65 13.61 -29.39
CA ILE A 108 -13.90 12.71 -28.52
C ILE A 108 -14.87 12.03 -27.54
N LEU A 109 -14.80 10.72 -27.46
CA LEU A 109 -15.37 9.93 -26.38
C LEU A 109 -14.33 9.78 -25.26
N CYS A 110 -14.65 10.26 -24.06
CA CYS A 110 -13.84 10.00 -22.89
C CYS A 110 -14.46 8.85 -22.06
N GLN A 111 -13.67 7.82 -21.86
CA GLN A 111 -14.01 6.65 -21.05
C GLN A 111 -13.14 6.63 -19.79
N VAL A 112 -13.75 6.57 -18.62
CA VAL A 112 -13.06 6.43 -17.32
C VAL A 112 -13.74 5.34 -16.50
N TYR A 113 -14.94 5.61 -16.02
CA TYR A 113 -15.76 4.68 -15.24
C TYR A 113 -16.88 4.08 -16.04
N ASP A 114 -17.48 4.86 -16.92
CA ASP A 114 -18.58 4.47 -17.79
C ASP A 114 -18.12 4.37 -19.23
N PHE A 115 -18.82 3.57 -20.02
CA PHE A 115 -18.55 3.46 -21.44
C PHE A 115 -18.66 4.82 -22.13
N PHE A 116 -19.71 5.59 -21.85
CA PHE A 116 -19.88 6.97 -22.25
C PHE A 116 -19.76 7.89 -21.03
N GLN A 117 -18.54 8.16 -20.58
CA GLN A 117 -18.35 9.05 -19.43
C GLN A 117 -18.51 10.52 -19.81
N PHE A 118 -17.84 10.96 -20.89
CA PHE A 118 -18.01 12.28 -21.47
C PHE A 118 -17.98 12.20 -23.00
N LEU A 119 -18.80 13.06 -23.61
CA LEU A 119 -18.83 13.31 -25.04
C LEU A 119 -18.33 14.73 -25.24
N ILE A 120 -17.28 14.90 -26.00
CA ILE A 120 -16.59 16.17 -26.21
C ILE A 120 -16.69 16.51 -27.69
N THR A 121 -17.46 17.56 -27.99
CA THR A 121 -17.74 18.00 -29.35
C THR A 121 -17.37 19.48 -29.50
N GLU A 122 -17.48 20.03 -30.70
CA GLU A 122 -17.32 21.47 -30.91
C GLU A 122 -18.39 22.31 -30.19
N GLU A 123 -19.56 21.72 -29.86
CA GLU A 123 -20.65 22.39 -29.14
C GLU A 123 -20.43 22.45 -27.62
N GLY A 124 -19.64 21.53 -27.06
CA GLY A 124 -19.37 21.47 -25.64
C GLY A 124 -18.96 20.11 -25.11
N ILE A 125 -18.93 20.03 -23.78
CA ILE A 125 -18.64 18.81 -23.03
C ILE A 125 -19.93 18.31 -22.38
N PHE A 126 -20.31 17.09 -22.71
CA PHE A 126 -21.52 16.47 -22.21
C PHE A 126 -21.17 15.27 -21.32
N SER A 127 -21.71 15.25 -20.12
CA SER A 127 -21.53 14.12 -19.19
C SER A 127 -22.63 13.09 -19.38
N ASN A 128 -22.32 11.85 -19.03
CA ASN A 128 -23.28 10.77 -18.92
C ASN A 128 -24.43 11.17 -17.95
N PRO A 129 -25.68 11.28 -18.42
CA PRO A 129 -26.80 11.73 -17.59
C PRO A 129 -27.17 10.73 -16.50
N ILE A 130 -26.83 9.46 -16.71
CA ILE A 130 -27.20 8.33 -15.84
C ILE A 130 -26.13 8.10 -14.75
N SER A 131 -24.92 8.61 -14.94
CA SER A 131 -23.83 8.41 -14.01
C SER A 131 -24.11 9.05 -12.65
N HIS A 132 -23.69 8.37 -11.58
CA HIS A 132 -23.83 8.88 -10.21
C HIS A 132 -23.08 10.20 -10.02
N LYS A 133 -23.68 11.16 -9.28
CA LYS A 133 -23.10 12.50 -9.08
C LYS A 133 -21.65 12.50 -8.63
N GLY A 134 -21.31 11.67 -7.65
CA GLY A 134 -19.93 11.57 -7.15
C GLY A 134 -18.93 11.09 -8.20
N MET A 135 -19.33 10.19 -9.10
CA MET A 135 -18.49 9.76 -10.23
C MET A 135 -18.28 10.86 -11.25
N LYS A 136 -19.32 11.66 -11.54
CA LYS A 136 -19.20 12.83 -12.42
C LYS A 136 -18.19 13.81 -11.87
N GLU A 137 -18.30 14.16 -10.58
CA GLU A 137 -17.40 15.08 -9.90
C GLU A 137 -15.95 14.59 -9.88
N GLU A 138 -15.75 13.31 -9.58
CA GLU A 138 -14.42 12.70 -9.62
C GLU A 138 -13.81 12.68 -11.02
N SER A 139 -14.62 12.47 -12.05
CA SER A 139 -14.15 12.36 -13.43
C SER A 139 -13.87 13.71 -14.11
N VAL A 140 -14.25 14.83 -13.52
CA VAL A 140 -13.91 16.17 -14.02
C VAL A 140 -12.39 16.36 -14.19
N TRP A 141 -11.59 15.70 -13.34
CA TRP A 141 -10.14 15.72 -13.47
C TRP A 141 -9.64 15.15 -14.80
N ASP A 142 -10.36 14.22 -15.39
CA ASP A 142 -9.99 13.61 -16.66
C ASP A 142 -10.20 14.59 -17.81
N ILE A 143 -11.27 15.39 -17.75
CA ILE A 143 -11.50 16.48 -18.70
C ILE A 143 -10.44 17.57 -18.57
N ARG A 144 -10.04 17.94 -17.35
CA ARG A 144 -8.98 18.93 -17.10
C ARG A 144 -7.62 18.55 -17.67
N ARG A 145 -7.39 17.26 -17.94
CA ARG A 145 -6.14 16.75 -18.52
C ARG A 145 -6.16 16.64 -20.04
N LEU A 146 -7.33 16.67 -20.62
CA LEU A 146 -7.46 16.54 -22.07
C LEU A 146 -6.55 17.50 -22.84
N PRO A 147 -6.43 18.81 -22.48
CA PRO A 147 -5.49 19.70 -23.14
C PRO A 147 -4.05 19.19 -23.13
N MET A 148 -3.56 18.68 -21.99
CA MET A 148 -2.21 18.13 -21.88
C MET A 148 -2.03 16.88 -22.74
N VAL A 149 -3.03 15.99 -22.80
CA VAL A 149 -3.00 14.80 -23.67
C VAL A 149 -2.97 15.20 -25.13
N ILE A 150 -3.70 16.26 -25.51
CA ILE A 150 -3.67 16.81 -26.87
C ILE A 150 -2.29 17.37 -27.19
N ASP A 151 -1.72 18.19 -26.30
CA ASP A 151 -0.39 18.80 -26.50
C ASP A 151 0.69 17.75 -26.67
N GLU A 152 0.69 16.70 -25.83
CA GLU A 152 1.64 15.58 -25.93
C GLU A 152 1.51 14.77 -27.24
N ASN A 153 0.36 14.85 -27.90
CA ASN A 153 0.03 14.07 -29.09
C ASN A 153 -0.31 14.91 -30.33
N ILE A 154 -0.04 16.22 -30.31
CA ILE A 154 -0.50 17.15 -31.33
C ILE A 154 -0.09 16.73 -32.75
N SER A 155 1.14 16.25 -32.92
CA SER A 155 1.65 15.77 -34.22
C SER A 155 0.89 14.56 -34.77
N LEU A 156 0.35 13.72 -33.88
CA LEU A 156 -0.50 12.60 -34.28
C LEU A 156 -1.87 13.07 -34.74
N PHE A 157 -2.45 14.07 -34.04
CA PHE A 157 -3.73 14.65 -34.45
C PHE A 157 -3.67 15.38 -35.78
N GLU A 158 -2.58 16.10 -36.05
CA GLU A 158 -2.38 16.83 -37.31
C GLU A 158 -2.31 15.90 -38.54
N ASN A 159 -1.90 14.64 -38.35
CA ASN A 159 -1.75 13.66 -39.41
C ASN A 159 -2.91 12.65 -39.50
N ILE A 160 -3.93 12.80 -38.69
CA ILE A 160 -5.09 11.90 -38.66
C ILE A 160 -5.89 12.05 -39.94
N LYS A 161 -6.17 10.93 -40.59
CA LYS A 161 -7.05 10.83 -41.75
C LYS A 161 -8.08 9.74 -41.52
N TYR A 162 -9.27 9.92 -42.09
CA TYR A 162 -10.25 8.85 -42.18
C TYR A 162 -9.63 7.70 -42.99
N ASN A 163 -9.47 6.55 -42.34
CA ASN A 163 -8.75 5.42 -42.93
C ASN A 163 -9.57 4.15 -42.73
N ASP A 164 -9.64 3.31 -43.75
CA ASP A 164 -10.33 2.01 -43.68
C ASP A 164 -9.63 0.98 -42.81
N ASP A 165 -8.34 1.21 -42.47
CA ASP A 165 -7.55 0.32 -41.61
C ASP A 165 -7.68 0.59 -40.09
N CYS A 166 -8.66 1.42 -39.66
CA CYS A 166 -8.87 1.75 -38.24
C CYS A 166 -9.64 0.65 -37.50
N LEU A 167 -9.10 -0.53 -37.49
CA LEU A 167 -9.68 -1.67 -36.75
C LEU A 167 -9.74 -1.40 -35.25
N PHE A 168 -10.85 -1.73 -34.61
CA PHE A 168 -10.95 -1.59 -33.17
C PHE A 168 -10.70 -2.89 -32.42
N GLY A 169 -10.19 -2.75 -31.21
CA GLY A 169 -10.03 -3.83 -30.24
C GLY A 169 -10.53 -3.41 -28.86
N TRP A 170 -10.53 -4.36 -27.94
CA TRP A 170 -10.94 -4.08 -26.59
C TRP A 170 -9.76 -3.70 -25.70
N LEU A 171 -9.99 -2.70 -24.86
CA LEU A 171 -9.08 -2.25 -23.83
C LEU A 171 -9.57 -2.74 -22.48
N LEU A 172 -8.80 -3.60 -21.85
CA LEU A 172 -9.00 -3.96 -20.43
C LEU A 172 -8.00 -3.16 -19.59
N ARG A 173 -8.51 -2.38 -18.66
CA ARG A 173 -7.68 -1.46 -17.88
C ARG A 173 -7.00 -2.18 -16.72
N LYS A 174 -5.72 -1.93 -16.54
CA LYS A 174 -5.00 -2.31 -15.33
C LYS A 174 -5.09 -1.19 -14.30
N ASN A 175 -6.23 -1.07 -13.65
CA ASN A 175 -6.49 -0.05 -12.65
C ASN A 175 -6.14 -0.56 -11.24
N ARG A 176 -7.03 -1.43 -10.77
CA ARG A 176 -6.91 -2.19 -9.53
C ARG A 176 -7.39 -3.59 -9.83
N PRO A 177 -6.81 -4.63 -9.23
CA PRO A 177 -7.21 -6.00 -9.53
C PRO A 177 -8.72 -6.24 -9.44
N ALA A 178 -9.39 -5.73 -8.40
CA ALA A 178 -10.83 -5.88 -8.23
C ALA A 178 -11.65 -5.23 -9.36
N HIS A 179 -11.31 -4.00 -9.74
CA HIS A 179 -12.00 -3.29 -10.83
C HIS A 179 -11.78 -3.94 -12.18
N HIS A 180 -10.55 -4.44 -12.41
CA HIS A 180 -10.25 -5.18 -13.63
C HIS A 180 -11.14 -6.42 -13.78
N PHE A 181 -11.29 -7.22 -12.72
CA PHE A 181 -12.14 -8.41 -12.75
C PHE A 181 -13.62 -8.09 -12.78
N PHE A 182 -14.06 -7.24 -11.88
CA PHE A 182 -15.47 -6.96 -11.66
C PHE A 182 -16.09 -6.08 -12.75
N GLU A 183 -15.31 -5.15 -13.33
CA GLU A 183 -15.81 -4.21 -14.34
C GLU A 183 -15.41 -4.63 -15.75
N ASP A 184 -14.12 -4.75 -16.01
CA ASP A 184 -13.58 -4.90 -17.36
C ASP A 184 -13.82 -6.32 -17.89
N ILE A 185 -13.33 -7.32 -17.18
CA ILE A 185 -13.48 -8.74 -17.59
C ILE A 185 -14.96 -9.16 -17.61
N ALA A 186 -15.74 -8.74 -16.61
CA ALA A 186 -17.14 -9.06 -16.56
C ALA A 186 -17.91 -8.46 -17.75
N SER A 187 -17.69 -7.16 -18.03
CA SER A 187 -18.32 -6.47 -19.18
C SER A 187 -17.97 -7.16 -20.49
N TYR A 188 -16.68 -7.49 -20.67
CA TYR A 188 -16.21 -8.21 -21.85
C TYR A 188 -16.87 -9.60 -22.01
N ASN A 189 -16.91 -10.39 -20.95
CA ASN A 189 -17.53 -11.72 -20.97
C ASN A 189 -19.04 -11.69 -21.24
N ILE A 190 -19.73 -10.67 -20.74
CA ILE A 190 -21.17 -10.51 -20.88
C ILE A 190 -21.52 -10.09 -22.32
N LEU A 191 -20.72 -9.24 -22.94
CA LEU A 191 -20.92 -8.86 -24.34
C LEU A 191 -20.72 -10.05 -25.31
N GLU A 192 -20.12 -11.16 -24.87
CA GLU A 192 -19.85 -12.37 -25.67
C GLU A 192 -19.13 -12.07 -27.00
N ILE A 193 -18.33 -11.03 -27.00
CA ILE A 193 -17.66 -10.56 -28.20
C ILE A 193 -16.62 -11.58 -28.60
N GLN A 194 -16.81 -12.11 -29.76
CA GLN A 194 -15.97 -13.06 -30.51
C GLN A 194 -15.04 -13.94 -29.65
N LYS A 195 -15.47 -15.15 -29.38
CA LYS A 195 -14.71 -16.21 -28.70
C LYS A 195 -13.30 -16.47 -29.26
N SER A 196 -13.00 -15.96 -30.45
CA SER A 196 -11.72 -16.13 -31.14
C SER A 196 -10.60 -15.20 -30.66
N ILE A 197 -10.92 -14.17 -29.90
CA ILE A 197 -9.95 -13.12 -29.50
C ILE A 197 -9.34 -13.39 -28.13
N PHE A 198 -10.03 -14.14 -27.25
CA PHE A 198 -9.40 -14.68 -26.05
C PHE A 198 -8.64 -15.96 -26.41
N SER A 199 -7.32 -15.92 -26.31
CA SER A 199 -6.59 -17.18 -26.14
C SER A 199 -7.16 -17.90 -24.94
N LYS A 200 -7.33 -19.21 -25.03
CA LYS A 200 -7.88 -20.06 -23.95
C LYS A 200 -7.13 -19.91 -22.59
N GLU A 201 -6.11 -19.10 -22.53
CA GLU A 201 -5.13 -19.10 -21.46
C GLU A 201 -5.31 -18.00 -20.42
N SER A 202 -6.07 -16.95 -20.65
CA SER A 202 -6.24 -15.94 -19.59
C SER A 202 -7.41 -15.00 -19.79
N TYR A 203 -8.43 -15.18 -18.98
CA TYR A 203 -9.38 -14.11 -18.66
C TYR A 203 -8.71 -12.98 -17.86
N TYR A 204 -7.49 -13.18 -17.42
CA TYR A 204 -6.77 -12.28 -16.56
C TYR A 204 -5.29 -12.32 -16.86
N THR A 205 -4.83 -11.35 -17.58
CA THR A 205 -3.42 -11.13 -17.81
C THR A 205 -2.99 -9.83 -17.12
N PRO A 206 -1.88 -9.86 -16.41
CA PRO A 206 -1.49 -8.82 -15.46
C PRO A 206 -0.74 -7.64 -16.09
N LYS A 207 -0.67 -7.54 -17.39
CA LYS A 207 0.15 -6.49 -18.05
C LYS A 207 -0.61 -5.20 -18.27
N VAL A 208 0.10 -4.11 -18.20
CA VAL A 208 -0.31 -2.71 -17.99
C VAL A 208 -1.52 -2.26 -18.77
N ASN A 209 -1.96 -2.55 -19.83
CA ASN A 209 -3.19 -2.32 -20.57
C ASN A 209 -3.31 -3.49 -21.54
N ILE A 210 -4.33 -4.28 -21.34
CA ILE A 210 -4.52 -5.47 -22.16
C ILE A 210 -5.28 -5.05 -23.38
N PHE A 211 -4.63 -5.11 -24.51
CA PHE A 211 -5.25 -4.95 -25.80
C PHE A 211 -5.60 -6.33 -26.33
N ILE A 212 -6.86 -6.55 -26.57
CA ILE A 212 -7.36 -7.80 -27.10
C ILE A 212 -7.61 -7.59 -28.59
N GLN A 213 -6.68 -7.76 -29.34
CA GLN A 213 -6.59 -7.82 -30.80
C GLN A 213 -5.29 -7.17 -31.27
N THR A 214 -4.38 -7.97 -31.74
CA THR A 214 -3.03 -7.51 -32.12
C THR A 214 -3.01 -6.64 -33.39
N ARG A 215 -4.08 -6.65 -34.19
CA ARG A 215 -4.21 -5.83 -35.40
C ARG A 215 -4.98 -4.52 -35.20
N ALA A 216 -5.60 -4.33 -34.02
CA ALA A 216 -6.34 -3.12 -33.72
C ALA A 216 -5.39 -1.93 -33.52
N ASN A 217 -5.82 -0.76 -33.97
CA ASN A 217 -5.16 0.53 -33.76
C ASN A 217 -6.05 1.53 -33.01
N VAL A 218 -7.30 1.16 -32.75
CA VAL A 218 -8.25 1.87 -31.90
C VAL A 218 -8.72 0.94 -30.80
N PHE A 219 -8.72 1.38 -29.54
CA PHE A 219 -9.08 0.54 -28.41
C PHE A 219 -10.22 1.16 -27.58
N ILE A 220 -11.22 0.34 -27.30
CA ILE A 220 -12.45 0.72 -26.61
C ILE A 220 -12.57 -0.06 -25.29
N TYR A 221 -12.87 0.66 -24.22
CA TYR A 221 -13.17 0.04 -22.92
C TYR A 221 -14.59 -0.55 -22.92
N PRO A 222 -14.77 -1.82 -22.51
CA PRO A 222 -16.06 -2.49 -22.58
C PRO A 222 -17.02 -2.18 -21.41
N GLY A 223 -16.73 -1.23 -20.54
CA GLY A 223 -17.43 -0.92 -19.30
C GLY A 223 -18.86 -0.40 -19.44
N ILE A 224 -19.65 -1.05 -20.22
CA ILE A 224 -20.99 -0.63 -20.64
C ILE A 224 -22.02 -0.69 -19.51
N PHE A 225 -21.81 -1.57 -18.52
CA PHE A 225 -22.81 -1.90 -17.51
C PHE A 225 -22.74 -1.05 -16.25
N ARG A 226 -21.71 -0.25 -16.06
CA ARG A 226 -21.55 0.52 -14.83
C ARG A 226 -22.62 1.60 -14.68
N SER A 227 -23.00 2.25 -15.77
CA SER A 227 -24.07 3.24 -15.81
C SER A 227 -25.45 2.68 -15.47
N LEU A 228 -25.62 1.37 -15.56
CA LEU A 228 -26.92 0.74 -15.30
C LEU A 228 -27.26 0.65 -13.79
N GLY A 229 -26.29 0.99 -12.90
CA GLY A 229 -26.51 0.96 -11.45
C GLY A 229 -26.78 -0.44 -10.92
N ASN A 230 -27.84 -0.59 -10.15
CA ASN A 230 -28.24 -1.85 -9.49
C ASN A 230 -28.78 -2.91 -10.44
N VAL A 231 -28.47 -2.87 -11.72
CA VAL A 231 -28.76 -3.99 -12.61
C VAL A 231 -28.17 -5.23 -11.98
N SER A 232 -29.07 -6.13 -11.68
CA SER A 232 -28.91 -7.24 -10.76
C SER A 232 -27.56 -7.94 -10.93
N MET A 233 -26.92 -8.30 -9.83
CA MET A 233 -25.71 -9.12 -9.79
C MET A 233 -25.81 -10.41 -10.60
N ASN A 234 -27.03 -10.81 -11.01
CA ASN A 234 -27.28 -11.91 -11.91
C ASN A 234 -26.58 -11.80 -13.26
N ILE A 235 -26.36 -10.56 -13.74
CA ILE A 235 -25.63 -10.28 -14.98
C ILE A 235 -24.20 -10.78 -14.89
N TYR A 236 -23.57 -10.57 -13.73
CA TYR A 236 -22.20 -10.98 -13.50
C TYR A 236 -22.03 -12.46 -13.17
N LYS A 237 -23.12 -13.17 -12.79
CA LYS A 237 -23.07 -14.61 -12.43
C LYS A 237 -22.42 -15.46 -13.54
N LYS A 238 -22.79 -15.25 -14.79
CA LYS A 238 -22.21 -16.00 -15.92
C LYS A 238 -20.71 -15.76 -16.09
N SER A 239 -20.26 -14.49 -15.94
CA SER A 239 -18.85 -14.16 -16.03
C SER A 239 -18.07 -14.76 -14.85
N ASN A 240 -18.60 -14.62 -13.64
CA ASN A 240 -18.00 -15.16 -12.42
C ASN A 240 -17.90 -16.69 -12.47
N GLN A 241 -18.92 -17.35 -13.00
CA GLN A 241 -18.90 -18.81 -13.19
C GLN A 241 -17.83 -19.25 -14.19
N LYS A 242 -17.69 -18.56 -15.33
CA LYS A 242 -16.61 -18.83 -16.30
C LYS A 242 -15.22 -18.69 -15.66
N ILE A 243 -15.02 -17.62 -14.87
CA ILE A 243 -13.76 -17.41 -14.15
C ILE A 243 -13.52 -18.55 -13.15
N TYR A 244 -14.54 -18.96 -12.41
CA TYR A 244 -14.44 -20.07 -11.46
C TYR A 244 -14.07 -21.37 -12.16
N GLU A 245 -14.77 -21.75 -13.22
CA GLU A 245 -14.57 -23.00 -13.98
C GLU A 245 -13.18 -23.04 -14.64
N GLU A 246 -12.66 -21.90 -15.08
CA GLU A 246 -11.30 -21.82 -15.63
C GLU A 246 -10.23 -22.08 -14.58
N ILE A 247 -10.43 -21.62 -13.36
CA ILE A 247 -9.43 -21.69 -12.28
C ILE A 247 -9.56 -23.00 -11.52
N VAL A 248 -10.79 -23.43 -11.24
CA VAL A 248 -11.10 -24.60 -10.41
C VAL A 248 -11.47 -25.77 -11.31
N LYS A 249 -10.45 -26.38 -11.92
CA LYS A 249 -10.61 -27.50 -12.89
C LYS A 249 -10.93 -28.84 -12.23
N GLU A 250 -10.53 -29.02 -10.97
CA GLU A 250 -10.74 -30.27 -10.25
C GLU A 250 -11.90 -30.17 -9.27
N ARG A 251 -12.64 -31.27 -9.12
CA ARG A 251 -13.70 -31.34 -8.12
C ARG A 251 -13.12 -31.23 -6.72
N ILE A 252 -13.52 -30.22 -5.99
CA ILE A 252 -13.05 -29.96 -4.63
C ILE A 252 -13.55 -31.12 -3.73
N LYS A 253 -12.62 -31.75 -3.02
CA LYS A 253 -12.94 -32.74 -1.99
C LYS A 253 -13.54 -32.02 -0.79
N THR A 254 -14.74 -32.39 -0.39
CA THR A 254 -15.32 -31.89 0.85
C THR A 254 -14.47 -32.31 2.04
N THR A 255 -14.15 -31.38 2.89
CA THR A 255 -13.40 -31.65 4.12
C THR A 255 -14.27 -32.41 5.12
N GLY A 256 -13.67 -33.29 5.90
CA GLY A 256 -14.37 -34.03 6.95
C GLY A 256 -15.03 -33.11 7.97
N ARG A 257 -16.07 -33.61 8.66
CA ARG A 257 -16.90 -32.84 9.61
C ARG A 257 -16.09 -32.18 10.73
N ASN A 258 -14.94 -32.76 11.09
CA ASN A 258 -14.10 -32.28 12.19
C ASN A 258 -13.07 -31.21 11.80
N VAL A 259 -13.04 -30.79 10.52
CA VAL A 259 -12.14 -29.75 10.03
C VAL A 259 -12.96 -28.57 9.55
N LEU A 260 -12.65 -27.40 10.06
CA LEU A 260 -13.22 -26.14 9.60
C LEU A 260 -12.20 -25.37 8.77
N ILE A 261 -12.60 -24.97 7.57
CA ILE A 261 -11.77 -24.10 6.72
C ILE A 261 -12.53 -22.80 6.46
N LEU A 262 -11.98 -21.69 6.88
CA LEU A 262 -12.63 -20.39 6.69
C LEU A 262 -11.74 -19.40 5.95
N TRP A 263 -12.41 -18.46 5.27
CA TRP A 263 -11.84 -17.29 4.65
C TRP A 263 -12.15 -16.08 5.51
N LEU A 264 -11.13 -15.36 5.96
CA LEU A 264 -11.28 -14.18 6.81
C LEU A 264 -10.55 -13.00 6.17
N GLN A 265 -11.28 -11.93 5.91
CA GLN A 265 -10.70 -10.75 5.31
C GLN A 265 -10.00 -9.87 6.34
N LEU A 266 -8.84 -9.33 5.95
CA LEU A 266 -8.12 -8.25 6.63
C LEU A 266 -8.61 -6.87 6.14
N PRO A 267 -8.34 -5.78 6.89
CA PRO A 267 -8.84 -4.45 6.53
C PRO A 267 -8.41 -4.02 5.13
N GLY A 268 -9.31 -3.31 4.43
CA GLY A 268 -9.01 -2.63 3.19
C GLY A 268 -8.27 -1.29 3.40
N GLU A 269 -8.14 -0.50 2.33
CA GLU A 269 -7.42 0.78 2.36
C GLU A 269 -8.13 1.87 3.18
N ARG A 270 -9.47 1.86 3.24
CA ARG A 270 -10.28 2.97 3.75
C ARG A 270 -11.22 2.61 4.89
N ARG A 271 -11.35 1.33 5.21
CA ARG A 271 -12.33 0.81 6.17
C ARG A 271 -11.67 -0.14 7.12
N ARG A 272 -11.99 -0.03 8.41
CA ARG A 272 -11.36 -0.82 9.45
C ARG A 272 -12.31 -1.14 10.59
N TRP A 273 -12.52 -2.42 10.84
CA TRP A 273 -13.03 -2.88 12.10
C TRP A 273 -11.93 -2.78 13.17
N ILE A 274 -12.12 -1.93 14.15
CA ILE A 274 -11.08 -1.56 15.14
C ILE A 274 -10.62 -2.78 15.94
N GLU A 275 -11.56 -3.61 16.39
CA GLU A 275 -11.27 -4.80 17.20
C GLU A 275 -10.84 -6.01 16.36
N GLN A 276 -10.58 -5.87 15.08
CA GLN A 276 -10.39 -7.02 14.18
C GLN A 276 -9.30 -7.99 14.62
N VAL A 277 -8.20 -7.53 15.20
CA VAL A 277 -7.13 -8.43 15.68
C VAL A 277 -7.64 -9.32 16.81
N ASP A 278 -8.15 -8.71 17.87
CA ASP A 278 -8.62 -9.44 19.05
C ASP A 278 -9.90 -10.22 18.75
N GLY A 279 -10.81 -9.64 17.96
CA GLY A 279 -12.04 -10.28 17.50
C GLY A 279 -11.79 -11.51 16.63
N SER A 280 -10.85 -11.42 15.68
CA SER A 280 -10.49 -12.58 14.83
C SER A 280 -9.90 -13.72 15.67
N VAL A 281 -9.00 -13.40 16.60
CA VAL A 281 -8.42 -14.39 17.53
C VAL A 281 -9.51 -15.06 18.35
N SER A 282 -10.44 -14.27 18.90
CA SER A 282 -11.55 -14.77 19.71
C SER A 282 -12.47 -15.69 18.89
N ILE A 283 -12.87 -15.27 17.69
CA ILE A 283 -13.70 -16.07 16.78
C ILE A 283 -13.04 -17.41 16.44
N ILE A 284 -11.75 -17.39 16.10
CA ILE A 284 -11.00 -18.60 15.74
C ILE A 284 -10.89 -19.55 16.95
N ASN A 285 -10.63 -19.04 18.14
CA ASN A 285 -10.57 -19.82 19.35
C ASN A 285 -11.94 -20.42 19.73
N GLU A 286 -13.05 -19.70 19.49
CA GLU A 286 -14.39 -20.25 19.68
C GLU A 286 -14.64 -21.45 18.76
N TYR A 287 -14.26 -21.36 17.47
CA TYR A 287 -14.38 -22.52 16.56
C TYR A 287 -13.56 -23.71 17.01
N ARG A 288 -12.41 -23.51 17.60
CA ARG A 288 -11.55 -24.58 18.09
C ARG A 288 -12.20 -25.46 19.18
N LYS A 289 -13.23 -24.95 19.85
CA LYS A 289 -14.03 -25.73 20.82
C LYS A 289 -14.89 -26.79 20.15
N TYR A 290 -15.24 -26.62 18.87
CA TYR A 290 -16.14 -27.50 18.12
C TYR A 290 -15.45 -28.32 17.03
N PHE A 291 -14.29 -27.90 16.57
CA PHE A 291 -13.55 -28.53 15.47
C PHE A 291 -12.17 -29.02 15.94
N LYS A 292 -11.78 -30.22 15.51
CA LYS A 292 -10.45 -30.76 15.81
C LYS A 292 -9.35 -29.94 15.18
N ASN A 293 -9.54 -29.47 13.94
CA ASN A 293 -8.62 -28.61 13.21
C ASN A 293 -9.36 -27.42 12.61
N VAL A 294 -8.72 -26.25 12.69
CA VAL A 294 -9.23 -25.01 12.09
C VAL A 294 -8.17 -24.46 11.15
N LYS A 295 -8.54 -24.24 9.88
CA LYS A 295 -7.68 -23.60 8.87
C LYS A 295 -8.27 -22.26 8.48
N VAL A 296 -7.45 -21.22 8.51
CA VAL A 296 -7.89 -19.87 8.20
C VAL A 296 -7.04 -19.28 7.09
N TYR A 297 -7.68 -18.92 5.99
CA TYR A 297 -7.08 -18.15 4.94
C TYR A 297 -7.39 -16.66 5.15
N PHE A 298 -6.35 -15.88 5.44
CA PHE A 298 -6.49 -14.45 5.63
C PHE A 298 -6.34 -13.71 4.31
N ASP A 299 -7.42 -13.12 3.85
CA ASP A 299 -7.44 -12.29 2.66
C ASP A 299 -7.02 -10.85 2.99
N GLY A 300 -6.19 -10.28 2.16
CA GLY A 300 -5.76 -8.89 2.21
C GLY A 300 -5.80 -8.28 0.82
N MET A 301 -5.03 -7.24 0.63
CA MET A 301 -4.87 -6.60 -0.68
C MET A 301 -4.39 -7.61 -1.73
N THR A 302 -4.83 -7.40 -2.97
CA THR A 302 -4.61 -8.33 -4.09
C THR A 302 -3.60 -7.72 -5.06
N SER A 303 -2.67 -8.54 -5.55
CA SER A 303 -1.78 -8.18 -6.65
C SER A 303 -2.37 -8.66 -7.99
N PHE A 304 -1.89 -8.10 -9.08
CA PHE A 304 -2.13 -8.69 -10.40
C PHE A 304 -1.35 -10.00 -10.54
N ASP A 305 -1.75 -10.84 -11.49
CA ASP A 305 -1.03 -12.08 -11.79
C ASP A 305 0.44 -11.78 -12.10
N GLU A 306 1.31 -12.68 -11.63
CA GLU A 306 2.76 -12.58 -11.77
C GLU A 306 3.40 -11.36 -11.09
N GLU A 307 2.60 -10.49 -10.46
CA GLU A 307 3.12 -9.37 -9.67
C GLU A 307 3.14 -9.73 -8.18
N LYS A 308 4.21 -9.33 -7.53
CA LYS A 308 4.35 -9.42 -6.09
C LYS A 308 4.36 -8.01 -5.52
N THR A 309 3.25 -7.61 -4.94
CA THR A 309 3.12 -6.33 -4.26
C THR A 309 3.21 -6.55 -2.76
N ASP A 310 3.97 -5.71 -2.09
CA ASP A 310 4.05 -5.72 -0.64
C ASP A 310 2.95 -4.84 -0.03
N PHE A 311 2.27 -5.37 0.98
CA PHE A 311 1.21 -4.69 1.72
C PHE A 311 1.52 -4.72 3.23
N PRO A 312 2.46 -3.89 3.71
CA PRO A 312 2.98 -3.95 5.08
C PRO A 312 1.89 -3.84 6.16
N SER A 313 0.87 -3.03 5.94
CA SER A 313 -0.25 -2.86 6.88
C SER A 313 -1.05 -4.14 7.09
N ASN A 314 -1.36 -4.87 6.01
CA ASN A 314 -2.05 -6.15 6.11
C ASN A 314 -1.16 -7.21 6.77
N TYR A 315 0.13 -7.27 6.42
CA TYR A 315 1.07 -8.19 7.05
C TYR A 315 1.23 -7.92 8.54
N ALA A 316 1.28 -6.67 8.96
CA ALA A 316 1.36 -6.31 10.38
C ALA A 316 0.15 -6.82 11.17
N ILE A 317 -1.05 -6.71 10.63
CA ILE A 317 -2.28 -7.22 11.25
C ILE A 317 -2.26 -8.75 11.28
N PHE A 318 -1.89 -9.39 10.19
CA PHE A 318 -1.78 -10.86 10.12
C PHE A 318 -0.79 -11.40 11.16
N GLU A 319 0.39 -10.82 11.29
CA GLU A 319 1.39 -11.23 12.27
C GLU A 319 0.94 -10.97 13.72
N GLN A 320 0.19 -9.89 13.98
CA GLN A 320 -0.44 -9.66 15.29
C GLN A 320 -1.45 -10.75 15.64
N ILE A 321 -2.30 -11.16 14.70
CA ILE A 321 -3.25 -12.26 14.91
C ILE A 321 -2.48 -13.56 15.14
N LYS A 322 -1.52 -13.87 14.30
CA LYS A 322 -0.70 -15.08 14.35
C LYS A 322 0.06 -15.22 15.68
N SER A 323 0.59 -14.11 16.20
CA SER A 323 1.33 -14.12 17.46
C SER A 323 0.47 -14.44 18.69
N LYS A 324 -0.87 -14.25 18.59
CA LYS A 324 -1.82 -14.50 19.67
C LYS A 324 -2.46 -15.90 19.61
N ILE A 325 -2.27 -16.63 18.52
CA ILE A 325 -2.79 -17.98 18.35
C ILE A 325 -1.68 -18.97 18.62
N THR A 326 -1.84 -19.75 19.68
CA THR A 326 -0.84 -20.72 20.18
C THR A 326 -1.26 -22.19 20.03
N ASP A 327 -2.55 -22.46 19.69
CA ASP A 327 -3.04 -23.82 19.49
C ASP A 327 -2.50 -24.41 18.18
N GLY A 328 -1.72 -25.49 18.28
CA GLY A 328 -1.10 -26.18 17.15
C GLY A 328 -2.09 -26.83 16.14
N ASN A 329 -3.36 -26.92 16.49
CA ASN A 329 -4.41 -27.41 15.59
C ASN A 329 -5.10 -26.27 14.80
N ILE A 330 -4.58 -25.07 14.91
CA ILE A 330 -5.00 -23.90 14.12
C ILE A 330 -3.91 -23.60 13.11
N GLU A 331 -4.24 -23.68 11.83
CA GLU A 331 -3.36 -23.35 10.74
C GLU A 331 -3.78 -22.02 10.10
N LEU A 332 -2.84 -21.06 10.02
CA LEU A 332 -3.08 -19.74 9.46
C LEU A 332 -2.30 -19.55 8.16
N TYR A 333 -3.00 -19.18 7.10
CA TYR A 333 -2.44 -18.97 5.77
C TYR A 333 -2.69 -17.53 5.31
N SER A 334 -1.64 -16.88 4.80
CA SER A 334 -1.75 -15.53 4.25
C SER A 334 -2.01 -15.56 2.76
N MET A 335 -3.09 -14.90 2.33
CA MET A 335 -3.40 -14.61 0.94
C MET A 335 -3.09 -13.16 0.55
N ILE A 336 -2.40 -12.42 1.43
CA ILE A 336 -1.98 -11.04 1.20
C ILE A 336 -1.03 -10.98 0.00
N GLY A 337 -1.31 -10.06 -0.92
CA GLY A 337 -0.48 -9.88 -2.12
C GLY A 337 -0.54 -11.05 -3.10
N ARG A 338 -1.42 -12.02 -2.90
CA ARG A 338 -1.69 -13.06 -3.91
C ARG A 338 -2.63 -12.53 -4.98
N ASP A 339 -2.49 -13.05 -6.20
CA ASP A 339 -3.36 -12.76 -7.32
C ASP A 339 -4.76 -13.42 -7.17
N TYR A 340 -5.69 -13.01 -8.02
CA TYR A 340 -7.06 -13.53 -7.94
C TYR A 340 -7.16 -15.02 -8.29
N ARG A 341 -6.35 -15.57 -9.19
CA ARG A 341 -6.36 -17.00 -9.51
C ARG A 341 -6.03 -17.83 -8.29
N THR A 342 -4.96 -17.47 -7.61
CA THR A 342 -4.52 -18.10 -6.36
C THR A 342 -5.61 -17.96 -5.29
N LYS A 343 -6.17 -16.78 -5.09
CA LYS A 343 -7.21 -16.52 -4.10
C LYS A 343 -8.48 -17.32 -4.39
N ILE A 344 -8.95 -17.36 -5.63
CA ILE A 344 -10.13 -18.11 -6.04
C ILE A 344 -9.91 -19.61 -5.81
N PHE A 345 -8.74 -20.13 -6.19
CA PHE A 345 -8.41 -21.54 -5.98
C PHE A 345 -8.48 -21.93 -4.50
N TYR A 346 -7.83 -21.19 -3.61
CA TYR A 346 -7.87 -21.48 -2.17
C TYR A 346 -9.25 -21.20 -1.56
N CYS A 347 -9.92 -20.13 -1.96
CA CYS A 347 -11.25 -19.81 -1.47
C CYS A 347 -12.30 -20.83 -1.92
N SER A 348 -12.13 -21.48 -3.06
CA SER A 348 -13.00 -22.55 -3.51
C SER A 348 -13.07 -23.74 -2.51
N GLN A 349 -12.03 -23.91 -1.69
CA GLN A 349 -11.90 -25.01 -0.73
C GLN A 349 -12.44 -24.67 0.66
N VAL A 350 -12.80 -23.40 0.94
CA VAL A 350 -13.30 -23.01 2.26
C VAL A 350 -14.75 -23.41 2.48
N ASP A 351 -15.14 -23.56 3.71
CA ASP A 351 -16.49 -23.87 4.11
C ASP A 351 -17.39 -22.63 4.05
N PHE A 352 -16.88 -21.48 4.49
CA PHE A 352 -17.57 -20.20 4.46
C PHE A 352 -16.56 -19.03 4.58
N ALA A 353 -17.07 -17.79 4.49
CA ALA A 353 -16.26 -16.61 4.58
C ALA A 353 -16.80 -15.58 5.60
N ILE A 354 -15.91 -14.77 6.12
CA ILE A 354 -16.21 -13.55 6.89
C ILE A 354 -15.48 -12.41 6.22
N CYS A 355 -16.20 -11.42 5.71
CA CYS A 355 -15.59 -10.30 5.03
C CYS A 355 -16.40 -8.99 5.17
N GLU A 356 -15.75 -7.89 4.86
CA GLU A 356 -16.40 -6.60 4.73
C GLU A 356 -17.15 -6.50 3.39
N THR A 357 -18.19 -5.68 3.34
CA THR A 357 -18.94 -5.40 2.09
C THR A 357 -18.04 -4.80 1.00
N GLY A 358 -18.46 -4.96 -0.25
CA GLY A 358 -17.80 -4.40 -1.42
C GLY A 358 -16.85 -5.38 -2.11
N THR A 359 -15.71 -4.91 -2.58
CA THR A 359 -14.78 -5.73 -3.38
C THR A 359 -14.21 -6.94 -2.64
N ALA A 360 -14.26 -6.95 -1.32
CA ALA A 360 -13.87 -8.07 -0.49
C ALA A 360 -14.76 -9.31 -0.66
N MET A 361 -16.01 -9.10 -1.03
CA MET A 361 -16.96 -10.18 -1.30
C MET A 361 -16.73 -10.85 -2.65
N PHE A 362 -15.93 -10.25 -3.52
CA PHE A 362 -15.76 -10.71 -4.90
C PHE A 362 -15.33 -12.18 -4.96
N VAL A 363 -14.24 -12.52 -4.32
CA VAL A 363 -13.70 -13.89 -4.33
C VAL A 363 -14.63 -14.86 -3.59
N PRO A 364 -14.98 -14.66 -2.30
CA PRO A 364 -15.72 -15.68 -1.58
C PRO A 364 -17.17 -15.79 -2.02
N ASN A 365 -17.85 -14.69 -2.23
CA ASN A 365 -19.28 -14.70 -2.47
C ASN A 365 -19.62 -14.72 -3.96
N HIS A 366 -19.10 -13.77 -4.74
CA HIS A 366 -19.51 -13.64 -6.14
C HIS A 366 -18.91 -14.70 -7.06
N VAL A 367 -17.63 -15.08 -6.86
CA VAL A 367 -16.97 -16.08 -7.72
C VAL A 367 -17.11 -17.48 -7.15
N CYS A 368 -16.77 -17.69 -5.87
CA CYS A 368 -16.77 -19.01 -5.25
C CYS A 368 -18.14 -19.41 -4.67
N ASN A 369 -19.13 -18.52 -4.71
CA ASN A 369 -20.50 -18.74 -4.20
C ASN A 369 -20.55 -19.31 -2.77
N LYS A 370 -19.62 -18.86 -1.90
CA LYS A 370 -19.57 -19.29 -0.51
C LYS A 370 -20.58 -18.55 0.34
N LYS A 371 -21.14 -19.25 1.33
CA LYS A 371 -21.89 -18.58 2.40
C LYS A 371 -20.98 -17.61 3.11
N THR A 372 -21.41 -16.36 3.22
CA THR A 372 -20.55 -15.27 3.68
C THR A 372 -21.23 -14.47 4.75
N VAL A 373 -20.58 -14.34 5.92
CA VAL A 373 -20.94 -13.37 6.94
C VAL A 373 -20.32 -12.05 6.55
N VAL A 374 -21.14 -11.03 6.43
CA VAL A 374 -20.72 -9.72 5.91
C VAL A 374 -20.93 -8.65 6.96
N TYR A 375 -19.88 -7.89 7.21
CA TYR A 375 -19.90 -6.72 8.09
C TYR A 375 -19.60 -5.44 7.28
N TYR A 376 -20.00 -4.30 7.84
CA TYR A 376 -19.85 -3.00 7.21
C TYR A 376 -19.84 -1.89 8.27
N GLY A 377 -19.16 -0.80 8.00
CA GLY A 377 -19.08 0.35 8.92
C GLY A 377 -19.86 1.58 8.49
N TYR A 378 -20.48 1.55 7.32
CA TYR A 378 -21.13 2.72 6.73
C TYR A 378 -22.55 2.42 6.27
N LYS A 379 -23.53 3.23 6.70
CA LYS A 379 -24.96 3.02 6.44
C LYS A 379 -25.34 2.88 4.96
N THR A 380 -24.60 3.52 4.05
CA THR A 380 -24.88 3.41 2.60
C THR A 380 -24.64 2.02 2.05
N TYR A 381 -23.79 1.21 2.69
CA TYR A 381 -23.57 -0.17 2.29
C TYR A 381 -24.64 -1.14 2.82
N GLU A 382 -25.43 -0.73 3.80
CA GLU A 382 -26.56 -1.50 4.29
C GLU A 382 -27.62 -1.71 3.20
N ASN A 383 -27.82 -0.68 2.37
CA ASN A 383 -28.83 -0.63 1.32
C ASN A 383 -28.24 -0.88 -0.09
N ALA A 384 -26.96 -1.24 -0.20
CA ALA A 384 -26.32 -1.54 -1.48
C ALA A 384 -26.64 -2.96 -1.93
N ASP A 385 -27.91 -3.22 -2.27
CA ASP A 385 -28.41 -4.54 -2.70
C ASP A 385 -27.64 -5.13 -3.89
N CYS A 386 -27.02 -4.28 -4.69
CA CYS A 386 -26.18 -4.68 -5.82
C CYS A 386 -24.94 -5.52 -5.42
N TYR A 387 -24.53 -5.47 -4.14
CA TYR A 387 -23.41 -6.26 -3.63
C TYR A 387 -23.84 -7.55 -2.94
N PHE A 388 -25.14 -7.82 -2.80
CA PHE A 388 -25.63 -8.94 -2.03
C PHE A 388 -26.17 -10.06 -2.93
N THR A 389 -25.83 -11.28 -2.58
CA THR A 389 -26.36 -12.52 -3.16
C THR A 389 -27.18 -13.25 -2.10
N ASP A 390 -27.89 -14.33 -2.48
CA ASP A 390 -28.70 -15.14 -1.57
C ASP A 390 -27.89 -15.86 -0.47
N ASN A 391 -26.55 -15.89 -0.58
CA ASN A 391 -25.63 -16.59 0.34
C ASN A 391 -25.00 -15.66 1.37
N ILE A 392 -25.67 -14.58 1.77
CA ILE A 392 -25.14 -13.57 2.69
C ILE A 392 -25.88 -13.58 4.01
N TYR A 393 -25.10 -13.38 5.08
CA TYR A 393 -25.55 -13.19 6.44
C TYR A 393 -25.03 -11.84 6.91
N LYS A 394 -25.89 -10.81 6.88
CA LYS A 394 -25.53 -9.44 7.23
C LYS A 394 -25.48 -9.24 8.74
N ILE A 395 -24.51 -8.45 9.18
CA ILE A 395 -24.52 -7.92 10.54
C ILE A 395 -25.68 -6.95 10.72
N ASP A 396 -26.27 -6.94 11.91
CA ASP A 396 -27.32 -5.98 12.26
C ASP A 396 -26.70 -4.64 12.61
N SER A 397 -27.27 -3.56 12.08
CA SER A 397 -26.78 -2.19 12.23
C SER A 397 -26.75 -1.70 13.68
N GLN A 398 -27.59 -2.26 14.58
CA GLN A 398 -27.56 -1.96 16.01
C GLN A 398 -26.22 -2.33 16.69
N TYR A 399 -25.45 -3.25 16.10
CA TYR A 399 -24.14 -3.67 16.60
C TYR A 399 -22.97 -2.95 15.92
N ILE A 400 -23.24 -1.87 15.18
CA ILE A 400 -22.22 -1.09 14.50
C ILE A 400 -22.18 0.31 15.09
N LYS A 401 -20.99 0.76 15.50
CA LYS A 401 -20.75 2.13 15.92
C LYS A 401 -19.56 2.71 15.19
N LEU A 402 -19.75 3.87 14.54
CA LEU A 402 -18.64 4.58 13.93
C LEU A 402 -17.73 5.17 15.01
N ASP A 403 -16.43 5.07 14.79
CA ASP A 403 -15.46 5.75 15.66
C ASP A 403 -15.53 7.27 15.49
N LYS A 404 -15.28 8.00 16.55
CA LYS A 404 -15.32 9.48 16.58
C LYS A 404 -14.28 10.12 15.65
N LEU A 405 -13.20 9.42 15.35
CA LEU A 405 -12.12 9.87 14.47
C LEU A 405 -12.35 9.53 13.00
N SER A 406 -13.42 8.82 12.68
CA SER A 406 -13.80 8.50 11.31
C SER A 406 -14.08 9.77 10.51
N ASN A 407 -13.55 9.84 9.30
CA ASN A 407 -13.73 10.96 8.37
C ASN A 407 -14.13 10.44 6.98
N ASN A 408 -14.38 11.36 6.04
CA ASN A 408 -14.83 11.01 4.68
C ASN A 408 -13.82 10.17 3.87
N SER A 409 -12.57 10.04 4.32
CA SER A 409 -11.52 9.27 3.64
C SER A 409 -11.18 7.95 4.33
N SER A 410 -11.48 7.82 5.64
CA SER A 410 -11.19 6.63 6.44
C SER A 410 -12.34 6.36 7.40
N PHE A 411 -12.96 5.19 7.29
CA PHE A 411 -14.08 4.75 8.12
C PHE A 411 -13.58 3.70 9.10
N GLU A 412 -13.48 4.08 10.36
CA GLU A 412 -13.19 3.17 11.46
C GLU A 412 -14.46 2.94 12.27
N TYR A 413 -14.71 1.71 12.66
CA TYR A 413 -15.94 1.33 13.33
C TYR A 413 -15.73 0.17 14.30
N HIS A 414 -16.62 0.08 15.27
CA HIS A 414 -16.66 -0.94 16.32
C HIS A 414 -17.75 -1.96 16.01
N ILE A 415 -17.44 -3.23 16.22
CA ILE A 415 -18.38 -4.34 16.15
C ILE A 415 -18.01 -5.36 17.24
N PRO A 416 -18.95 -5.81 18.09
CA PRO A 416 -18.73 -6.94 18.99
C PRO A 416 -18.46 -8.21 18.18
N PHE A 417 -17.32 -8.85 18.38
CA PHE A 417 -16.99 -10.09 17.66
C PHE A 417 -17.99 -11.21 17.91
N GLN A 418 -18.64 -11.20 19.06
CA GLN A 418 -19.68 -12.16 19.46
C GLN A 418 -20.84 -12.14 18.46
N HIS A 419 -21.23 -10.95 17.97
CA HIS A 419 -22.29 -10.86 16.97
C HIS A 419 -21.87 -11.46 15.64
N ILE A 420 -20.64 -11.18 15.17
CA ILE A 420 -20.08 -11.81 13.97
C ILE A 420 -20.03 -13.33 14.13
N PHE A 421 -19.54 -13.81 15.27
CA PHE A 421 -19.48 -15.24 15.58
C PHE A 421 -20.88 -15.88 15.57
N ASN A 422 -21.86 -15.26 16.21
CA ASN A 422 -23.23 -15.79 16.27
C ASN A 422 -23.86 -15.92 14.87
N LEU A 423 -23.60 -15.02 13.96
CA LEU A 423 -24.03 -15.16 12.57
C LEU A 423 -23.38 -16.38 11.90
N THR A 424 -22.13 -16.69 12.24
CA THR A 424 -21.44 -17.85 11.65
C THR A 424 -21.97 -19.17 12.19
N THR A 425 -22.58 -19.23 13.38
CA THR A 425 -23.17 -20.46 13.92
C THR A 425 -24.24 -21.02 13.00
N ASN A 426 -25.11 -20.15 12.47
CA ASN A 426 -26.14 -20.52 11.48
C ASN A 426 -25.54 -20.99 10.16
N VAL A 427 -24.42 -20.39 9.75
CA VAL A 427 -23.71 -20.79 8.51
C VAL A 427 -23.09 -22.17 8.68
N ILE A 428 -22.42 -22.40 9.82
CA ILE A 428 -21.73 -23.66 10.13
C ILE A 428 -22.74 -24.79 10.30
N GLU A 429 -23.88 -24.56 10.93
CA GLU A 429 -24.94 -25.55 11.01
C GLU A 429 -25.41 -25.99 9.63
N LYS A 430 -25.60 -25.04 8.69
CA LYS A 430 -26.01 -25.35 7.30
C LYS A 430 -24.92 -26.04 6.49
N VAL A 431 -23.62 -25.77 6.75
CA VAL A 431 -22.51 -26.29 5.93
C VAL A 431 -21.94 -27.59 6.50
N LYS A 432 -21.81 -27.67 7.83
CA LYS A 432 -21.20 -28.82 8.55
C LYS A 432 -22.17 -29.67 9.31
N GLY A 433 -23.41 -29.20 9.54
CA GLY A 433 -24.39 -29.85 10.41
C GLY A 433 -23.94 -29.87 11.88
N ILE A 434 -23.15 -28.90 12.29
CA ILE A 434 -22.69 -28.76 13.68
C ILE A 434 -23.38 -27.56 14.31
N LYS A 435 -24.12 -27.82 15.38
CA LYS A 435 -24.79 -26.78 16.15
C LYS A 435 -23.81 -26.20 17.18
N MET A 436 -23.66 -24.89 17.19
CA MET A 436 -22.79 -24.17 18.11
C MET A 436 -23.63 -23.25 19.02
N HIS A 437 -23.14 -22.99 20.21
CA HIS A 437 -23.79 -22.06 21.13
C HIS A 437 -23.48 -20.61 20.73
N CYS A 438 -24.50 -19.76 20.73
CA CYS A 438 -24.33 -18.33 20.58
C CYS A 438 -23.69 -17.73 21.84
N LEU A 439 -22.87 -16.72 21.64
CA LEU A 439 -22.27 -15.93 22.71
C LEU A 439 -23.21 -14.78 23.07
N GLU A 440 -23.16 -14.34 24.33
CA GLU A 440 -23.79 -13.09 24.73
C GLU A 440 -23.10 -11.92 24.01
N VAL A 441 -23.89 -11.04 23.40
CA VAL A 441 -23.36 -9.93 22.63
C VAL A 441 -23.42 -8.66 23.49
N PRO A 442 -22.27 -8.07 23.82
CA PRO A 442 -22.25 -6.84 24.58
C PRO A 442 -22.77 -5.66 23.76
N PRO A 443 -23.32 -4.62 24.39
CA PRO A 443 -23.63 -3.36 23.71
C PRO A 443 -22.40 -2.80 22.99
N VAL A 444 -22.56 -2.37 21.74
CA VAL A 444 -21.45 -1.84 20.94
C VAL A 444 -20.84 -0.57 21.54
N ASP A 445 -21.62 0.17 22.34
CA ASP A 445 -21.12 1.34 23.06
C ASP A 445 -20.02 0.95 24.06
N LEU A 446 -20.18 -0.14 24.79
CA LEU A 446 -19.15 -0.63 25.70
C LEU A 446 -17.89 -1.09 24.96
N VAL A 447 -18.04 -1.66 23.77
CA VAL A 447 -16.89 -2.05 22.93
C VAL A 447 -16.11 -0.82 22.49
N ALA A 448 -16.80 0.24 22.05
CA ALA A 448 -16.18 1.51 21.69
C ALA A 448 -15.50 2.17 22.89
N ASP A 449 -16.16 2.18 24.05
CA ASP A 449 -15.61 2.73 25.29
C ASP A 449 -14.34 1.96 25.73
N CYS A 450 -14.29 0.62 25.52
CA CYS A 450 -13.09 -0.16 25.76
C CYS A 450 -11.92 0.35 24.92
N HIS A 451 -12.17 0.66 23.65
CA HIS A 451 -11.15 1.20 22.76
C HIS A 451 -10.70 2.59 23.22
N GLU A 452 -11.63 3.48 23.53
CA GLU A 452 -11.35 4.84 24.00
C GLU A 452 -10.51 4.83 25.29
N LEU A 453 -10.92 4.02 26.27
CA LEU A 453 -10.18 3.90 27.53
C LEU A 453 -8.79 3.28 27.35
N LYS A 454 -8.67 2.28 26.47
CA LYS A 454 -7.37 1.70 26.10
C LYS A 454 -6.43 2.76 25.49
N GLN A 455 -6.94 3.63 24.62
CA GLN A 455 -6.16 4.72 24.04
C GLN A 455 -5.74 5.74 25.10
N LYS A 456 -6.69 6.13 25.95
CA LYS A 456 -6.46 7.14 27.00
C LYS A 456 -5.46 6.67 28.07
N TYR A 457 -5.58 5.45 28.55
CA TYR A 457 -4.78 4.94 29.67
C TYR A 457 -3.67 3.97 29.27
N ARG A 458 -3.53 3.65 27.98
CA ARG A 458 -2.55 2.71 27.43
C ARG A 458 -2.55 1.33 28.08
N THR A 459 -3.70 0.90 28.58
CA THR A 459 -3.91 -0.41 29.21
C THR A 459 -5.14 -1.10 28.63
N ARG A 460 -5.24 -2.42 28.82
CA ARG A 460 -6.40 -3.19 28.35
C ARG A 460 -7.50 -3.16 29.40
N PHE A 461 -8.71 -2.93 28.94
CA PHE A 461 -9.93 -3.03 29.74
C PHE A 461 -10.79 -4.16 29.19
N SER A 462 -11.40 -4.95 30.05
CA SER A 462 -12.49 -5.85 29.68
C SER A 462 -13.81 -5.09 29.61
N ILE A 463 -14.81 -5.70 28.98
CA ILE A 463 -16.17 -5.12 28.91
C ILE A 463 -16.74 -4.83 30.29
N GLU A 464 -16.52 -5.75 31.22
CA GLU A 464 -16.97 -5.62 32.64
C GLU A 464 -16.25 -4.44 33.34
N HIS A 465 -14.95 -4.29 33.11
CA HIS A 465 -14.19 -3.13 33.61
C HIS A 465 -14.72 -1.81 33.08
N VAL A 466 -15.11 -1.78 31.80
CA VAL A 466 -15.66 -0.56 31.17
C VAL A 466 -17.08 -0.28 31.69
N ALA A 467 -17.91 -1.29 31.87
CA ALA A 467 -19.23 -1.13 32.48
C ALA A 467 -19.11 -0.55 33.87
N LEU A 468 -18.22 -1.10 34.71
CA LEU A 468 -17.94 -0.60 36.05
C LEU A 468 -17.36 0.83 36.05
N TYR A 469 -16.46 1.12 35.08
CA TYR A 469 -15.94 2.49 34.88
C TYR A 469 -17.06 3.47 34.55
N ASN A 470 -17.95 3.12 33.64
CA ASN A 470 -19.06 3.97 33.22
C ASN A 470 -20.07 4.24 34.39
N GLU A 471 -20.26 3.25 35.27
CA GLU A 471 -21.08 3.40 36.46
C GLU A 471 -20.44 4.39 37.47
N HIS A 472 -19.11 4.37 37.57
CA HIS A 472 -18.38 5.17 38.56
C HIS A 472 -17.54 6.30 37.97
N LYS A 473 -17.70 6.60 36.68
CA LYS A 473 -16.83 7.52 35.96
C LYS A 473 -16.71 8.91 36.54
N ASP A 474 -17.79 9.44 37.12
CA ASP A 474 -17.78 10.78 37.70
C ASP A 474 -16.90 10.82 38.98
N VAL A 475 -16.96 9.78 39.82
CA VAL A 475 -16.11 9.65 40.99
C VAL A 475 -14.64 9.47 40.58
N LEU A 476 -14.41 8.61 39.60
CA LEU A 476 -13.08 8.34 39.06
C LEU A 476 -12.47 9.55 38.33
N ASN A 477 -13.25 10.25 37.51
CA ASN A 477 -12.81 11.46 36.83
C ASN A 477 -12.47 12.58 37.81
N ASN A 478 -13.31 12.81 38.83
CA ASN A 478 -13.02 13.77 39.90
C ASN A 478 -11.70 13.43 40.63
N ARG A 479 -11.42 12.15 40.82
CA ARG A 479 -10.16 11.70 41.45
C ARG A 479 -8.98 11.92 40.52
N ILE A 480 -9.12 11.61 39.20
CA ILE A 480 -8.11 11.84 38.19
C ILE A 480 -7.82 13.33 38.05
N GLU A 481 -8.84 14.19 38.03
CA GLU A 481 -8.66 15.64 37.98
C GLU A 481 -7.88 16.17 39.17
N ARG A 482 -8.23 15.71 40.40
CA ARG A 482 -7.46 16.06 41.61
C ARG A 482 -6.00 15.66 41.48
N LEU A 483 -5.73 14.41 41.08
CA LEU A 483 -4.37 13.91 40.91
C LEU A 483 -3.64 14.67 39.80
N SER A 484 -4.30 15.02 38.71
CA SER A 484 -3.73 15.82 37.63
C SER A 484 -3.35 17.22 38.12
N CYS A 485 -4.21 17.87 38.94
CA CYS A 485 -3.91 19.15 39.58
C CYS A 485 -2.71 19.04 40.53
N GLU A 486 -2.61 17.95 41.29
CA GLU A 486 -1.47 17.71 42.16
C GLU A 486 -0.17 17.52 41.38
N ILE A 487 -0.21 16.72 40.30
CA ILE A 487 0.94 16.54 39.38
C ILE A 487 1.36 17.89 38.79
N GLN A 488 0.41 18.72 38.34
CA GLN A 488 0.70 20.02 37.77
C GLN A 488 1.35 20.98 38.78
N LYS A 489 0.89 20.93 40.05
CA LYS A 489 1.53 21.67 41.14
C LYS A 489 2.99 21.20 41.36
N ILE A 490 3.22 19.90 41.37
CA ILE A 490 4.57 19.33 41.51
C ILE A 490 5.45 19.75 40.34
N GLN A 491 4.93 19.69 39.08
CA GLN A 491 5.67 20.13 37.91
C GLN A 491 6.02 21.62 37.95
N ASN A 492 5.07 22.47 38.39
CA ASN A 492 5.32 23.90 38.54
C ASN A 492 6.40 24.16 39.61
N THR A 493 6.32 23.43 40.76
CA THR A 493 7.35 23.52 41.79
C THR A 493 8.72 23.07 41.27
N GLN A 494 8.77 22.01 40.48
CA GLN A 494 10.01 21.53 39.85
C GLN A 494 10.58 22.58 38.86
N ASN A 495 9.70 23.21 38.08
CA ASN A 495 10.10 24.27 37.16
C ASN A 495 10.65 25.50 37.92
N ASP A 496 10.06 25.85 39.06
CA ASP A 496 10.56 26.94 39.91
C ASP A 496 11.91 26.58 40.53
N ILE A 497 12.09 25.31 40.95
CA ILE A 497 13.41 24.83 41.43
C ILE A 497 14.44 24.90 40.30
N ASN A 498 14.07 24.50 39.09
CA ASN A 498 14.99 24.57 37.94
C ASN A 498 15.37 25.99 37.60
N LYS A 499 14.41 26.94 37.62
CA LYS A 499 14.71 28.37 37.44
C LYS A 499 15.65 28.92 38.52
N ARG A 500 15.43 28.55 39.81
CA ARG A 500 16.34 28.93 40.87
C ARG A 500 17.73 28.35 40.66
N ASN A 501 17.83 27.09 40.24
CA ASN A 501 19.11 26.47 39.90
C ASN A 501 19.82 27.19 38.76
N GLU A 502 19.10 27.62 37.72
CA GLU A 502 19.65 28.41 36.63
C GLU A 502 20.18 29.76 37.12
N ILE A 503 19.44 30.41 38.04
CA ILE A 503 19.90 31.67 38.65
C ILE A 503 21.16 31.41 39.48
N PHE A 504 21.20 30.35 40.30
CA PHE A 504 22.37 29.97 41.06
C PHE A 504 23.59 29.70 40.17
N LEU A 505 23.37 28.96 39.05
CA LEU A 505 24.46 28.73 38.09
C LEU A 505 25.01 30.02 37.48
N LYS A 506 24.12 30.97 37.15
CA LYS A 506 24.55 32.29 36.68
C LYS A 506 25.35 33.05 37.73
N ILE A 507 24.90 33.04 38.98
CA ILE A 507 25.66 33.70 40.09
C ILE A 507 27.01 33.02 40.27
N ILE A 508 27.08 31.69 40.18
CA ILE A 508 28.38 30.98 40.26
C ILE A 508 29.28 31.40 39.09
N GLN A 509 28.76 31.46 37.85
CA GLN A 509 29.52 31.89 36.68
C GLN A 509 30.01 33.35 36.81
N GLU A 510 29.16 34.25 37.32
CA GLU A 510 29.56 35.64 37.59
C GLU A 510 30.67 35.73 38.65
N LYS A 511 30.55 34.92 39.72
CA LYS A 511 31.60 34.87 40.77
C LYS A 511 32.88 34.21 40.27
N GLU A 512 32.82 33.21 39.42
CA GLU A 512 33.98 32.63 38.76
C GLU A 512 34.65 33.67 37.85
N LEU A 513 33.84 34.46 37.12
CA LEU A 513 34.37 35.54 36.26
C LEU A 513 35.04 36.64 37.07
N GLU A 514 34.43 37.09 38.20
CA GLU A 514 35.05 38.04 39.14
C GLU A 514 36.36 37.49 39.72
N CYS A 515 36.37 36.22 40.16
CA CYS A 515 37.58 35.58 40.64
C CYS A 515 38.67 35.50 39.57
N ASN A 516 38.32 35.20 38.33
CA ASN A 516 39.27 35.16 37.21
C ASN A 516 39.80 36.54 36.87
N GLN A 517 38.96 37.61 36.94
CA GLN A 517 39.39 38.99 36.75
C GLN A 517 40.37 39.41 37.84
N ILE A 518 40.05 39.08 39.09
CA ILE A 518 41.02 39.40 40.22
C ILE A 518 42.31 38.62 40.06
N LEU A 519 42.24 37.37 39.60
CA LEU A 519 43.39 36.54 39.26
C LEU A 519 44.21 37.15 38.09
N GLU A 520 43.53 37.59 37.03
CA GLU A 520 44.19 38.28 35.90
C GLU A 520 44.83 39.59 36.30
N GLU A 521 44.16 40.43 37.08
CA GLU A 521 44.73 41.64 37.61
C GLU A 521 45.98 41.35 38.46
N LYS A 522 45.94 40.34 39.32
CA LYS A 522 47.06 39.90 40.13
C LYS A 522 48.22 39.33 39.27
N TYR A 523 47.89 38.61 38.21
CA TYR A 523 48.86 38.10 37.24
C TYR A 523 49.42 39.22 36.33
N GLN A 524 48.56 40.17 35.93
CA GLN A 524 49.07 41.37 35.17
C GLN A 524 50.05 42.16 35.94
N CYS A 525 49.88 42.35 37.25
CA CYS A 525 50.91 42.93 38.10
C CYS A 525 52.23 42.12 38.15
N GLN A 526 52.11 40.77 38.25
CA GLN A 526 53.23 39.84 38.18
C GLN A 526 53.92 39.77 36.82
N ILE A 527 53.05 39.83 35.72
CA ILE A 527 53.54 39.82 34.34
C ILE A 527 54.29 41.14 34.00
N SER A 528 53.84 42.26 34.55
CA SER A 528 54.55 43.55 34.37
C SER A 528 55.98 43.48 34.93
N ASP A 529 56.16 42.81 36.05
CA ASP A 529 57.48 42.56 36.64
C ASP A 529 58.30 41.52 35.84
N LEU A 530 57.66 40.56 35.21
CA LEU A 530 58.25 39.52 34.36
C LEU A 530 58.59 40.02 32.94
N ILE A 531 57.81 40.95 32.37
CA ILE A 531 58.09 41.58 31.06
C ILE A 531 59.33 42.42 31.11
N LEU A 532 59.64 43.01 32.26
CA LEU A 532 60.92 43.73 32.47
C LEU A 532 62.13 42.79 32.41
N ASN A 533 61.97 41.52 32.83
CA ASN A 533 62.97 40.45 32.75
C ASN A 533 63.01 39.71 31.41
N ASN A 534 61.95 39.76 30.59
CA ASN A 534 61.83 38.96 29.36
C ASN A 534 62.40 39.62 28.09
N LYS A 535 62.99 40.84 28.16
CA LYS A 535 63.77 41.37 27.04
C LYS A 535 65.08 40.61 26.79
N ILE A 536 65.44 39.71 27.70
CA ILE A 536 66.66 38.88 27.61
C ILE A 536 66.36 37.50 26.97
N ILE A 537 65.13 37.03 27.00
CA ILE A 537 64.74 35.66 26.55
C ILE A 537 64.24 35.63 25.09
N LYS A 538 64.13 36.74 24.41
CA LYS A 538 63.56 36.79 23.03
C LYS A 538 64.44 36.12 21.96
N HIS A 539 65.67 35.69 22.32
CA HIS A 539 66.60 35.00 21.40
C HIS A 539 66.50 33.43 21.46
N GLN A 540 65.73 32.86 22.42
CA GLN A 540 65.68 31.39 22.58
C GLN A 540 64.36 30.75 22.13
N ASN A 541 63.40 31.53 21.66
CA ASN A 541 62.05 31.02 21.42
C ASN A 541 61.67 30.77 19.95
N GLN A 542 62.56 30.79 18.98
CA GLN A 542 62.27 30.37 17.62
C GLN A 542 62.15 28.83 17.46
N ASP A 543 62.74 28.06 18.38
CA ASP A 543 62.66 26.61 18.38
C ASP A 543 61.38 26.08 19.05
N LEU A 544 60.67 26.84 19.87
CA LEU A 544 59.41 26.41 20.51
C LEU A 544 58.21 26.56 19.64
N LEU A 545 58.21 27.47 18.67
CA LEU A 545 57.11 27.63 17.71
C LEU A 545 56.96 26.42 16.77
N LYS A 546 58.00 25.68 16.53
CA LYS A 546 57.98 24.43 15.75
C LYS A 546 57.25 23.30 16.49
N LYS A 547 57.38 23.25 17.82
CA LYS A 547 56.73 22.26 18.70
C LYS A 547 55.25 22.56 18.94
N ILE A 548 54.81 23.81 18.87
CA ILE A 548 53.40 24.17 19.04
C ILE A 548 52.57 23.77 17.82
N ASN A 549 53.09 23.84 16.61
CA ASN A 549 52.41 23.35 15.39
C ASN A 549 52.23 21.83 15.36
N GLU A 550 53.17 21.09 15.98
CA GLU A 550 53.03 19.63 16.12
C GLU A 550 51.94 19.27 17.14
N ASN A 551 51.73 20.04 18.20
CA ASN A 551 50.65 19.83 19.19
C ASN A 551 49.25 20.20 18.68
N ALA A 552 49.11 21.21 17.82
CA ALA A 552 47.87 21.55 17.20
C ALA A 552 47.36 20.40 16.26
N TYR A 553 48.29 19.70 15.61
CA TYR A 553 48.00 18.51 14.84
C TYR A 553 47.50 17.34 15.72
N PHE A 554 48.01 17.19 16.94
CA PHE A 554 47.57 16.17 17.90
C PHE A 554 46.19 16.47 18.50
N ILE A 555 45.78 17.72 18.66
CA ILE A 555 44.43 18.10 19.14
C ILE A 555 43.40 17.85 18.03
N TYR A 556 43.73 18.07 16.77
CA TYR A 556 42.91 17.78 15.63
C TYR A 556 42.64 16.26 15.48
N LEU A 557 43.62 15.42 15.83
CA LEU A 557 43.48 13.93 15.82
C LEU A 557 42.59 13.41 16.95
N LYS A 558 42.31 14.17 17.99
CA LYS A 558 41.44 13.74 19.12
C LYS A 558 39.95 13.85 18.84
N GLU A 559 39.57 14.58 17.78
CA GLU A 559 38.17 14.68 17.29
C GLU A 559 37.77 13.57 16.31
N TYR A 560 38.71 12.75 15.87
CA TYR A 560 38.46 11.67 14.91
C TYR A 560 38.45 10.30 15.61
N GLU A 561 37.55 9.45 15.14
CA GLU A 561 37.45 8.05 15.59
C GLU A 561 38.83 7.35 15.58
N SER A 562 39.10 6.52 16.58
CA SER A 562 40.36 5.76 16.66
C SER A 562 40.52 4.80 15.47
N ALA A 563 41.74 4.40 15.15
CA ALA A 563 42.01 3.39 14.12
C ALA A 563 41.24 2.08 14.37
N LYS A 564 41.05 1.73 15.64
CA LYS A 564 40.30 0.56 16.08
C LYS A 564 38.82 0.63 15.64
N VAL A 565 38.19 1.78 15.84
CA VAL A 565 36.78 2.02 15.39
C VAL A 565 36.71 1.93 13.86
N ARG A 566 37.63 2.56 13.16
CA ARG A 566 37.68 2.50 11.69
C ARG A 566 37.83 1.08 11.13
N ILE A 567 38.66 0.23 11.76
CA ILE A 567 38.78 -1.18 11.34
C ILE A 567 37.51 -1.95 11.59
N ARG A 568 36.77 -1.66 12.65
CA ARG A 568 35.46 -2.26 12.91
C ARG A 568 34.39 -1.84 11.91
N GLU A 569 34.52 -0.70 11.29
CA GLU A 569 33.67 -0.22 10.21
C GLU A 569 33.98 -0.88 8.86
N HIS A 570 35.10 -1.62 8.72
CA HIS A 570 35.41 -2.35 7.50
C HIS A 570 34.32 -3.41 7.18
N LEU A 571 34.04 -3.57 5.89
CA LEU A 571 33.08 -4.58 5.42
C LEU A 571 33.40 -5.97 5.98
N ALA A 572 34.66 -6.34 6.06
CA ALA A 572 35.10 -7.63 6.61
C ALA A 572 34.63 -7.82 8.06
N TYR A 573 34.82 -6.81 8.92
CA TYR A 573 34.39 -6.89 10.30
C TYR A 573 32.86 -7.00 10.43
N LYS A 574 32.11 -6.15 9.73
CA LYS A 574 30.64 -6.15 9.72
C LYS A 574 30.05 -7.49 9.24
N LEU A 575 30.62 -8.06 8.20
CA LEU A 575 30.18 -9.36 7.69
C LEU A 575 30.50 -10.51 8.66
N GLY A 576 31.70 -10.52 9.23
CA GLY A 576 32.10 -11.55 10.20
C GLY A 576 31.25 -11.50 11.47
N GLN A 577 30.93 -10.31 11.97
CA GLN A 577 30.03 -10.13 13.11
C GLN A 577 28.63 -10.66 12.81
N ALA A 578 28.11 -10.36 11.62
CA ALA A 578 26.81 -10.89 11.19
C ALA A 578 26.82 -12.42 11.07
N MET A 579 27.91 -13.01 10.60
CA MET A 579 28.06 -14.47 10.56
C MET A 579 28.05 -15.08 11.96
N ILE A 580 28.74 -14.50 12.92
CA ILE A 580 28.77 -15.00 14.31
C ILE A 580 27.39 -14.90 14.93
N VAL A 581 26.72 -13.76 14.82
CA VAL A 581 25.40 -13.54 15.41
C VAL A 581 24.36 -14.49 14.83
N ASN A 582 24.33 -14.64 13.50
CA ASN A 582 23.32 -15.47 12.84
C ASN A 582 23.62 -16.98 12.91
N SER A 583 24.87 -17.38 13.23
CA SER A 583 25.18 -18.81 13.41
C SER A 583 24.73 -19.40 14.74
N LYS A 584 24.11 -18.59 15.64
CA LYS A 584 23.66 -19.04 16.96
C LYS A 584 22.30 -19.76 16.96
N SER A 585 21.54 -19.70 15.87
CA SER A 585 20.22 -20.34 15.76
C SER A 585 19.94 -20.85 14.36
N LEU A 586 19.07 -21.84 14.23
CA LEU A 586 18.66 -22.40 12.94
C LEU A 586 18.03 -21.35 12.02
N LEU A 587 17.13 -20.53 12.56
CA LEU A 587 16.52 -19.42 11.84
C LEU A 587 17.55 -18.35 11.43
N GLY A 588 18.59 -18.15 12.25
CA GLY A 588 19.72 -17.29 11.92
C GLY A 588 20.49 -17.80 10.70
N TYR A 589 20.72 -19.10 10.59
CA TYR A 589 21.34 -19.69 9.40
C TYR A 589 20.52 -19.47 8.12
N ILE A 590 19.20 -19.61 8.18
CA ILE A 590 18.31 -19.42 7.03
C ILE A 590 18.33 -17.96 6.56
N ARG A 591 18.28 -16.98 7.49
CA ARG A 591 18.29 -15.55 7.16
C ARG A 591 19.68 -14.99 6.84
N MET A 592 20.76 -15.71 7.20
CA MET A 592 22.14 -15.23 7.08
C MET A 592 22.48 -14.70 5.67
N PRO A 593 22.15 -15.39 4.55
CA PRO A 593 22.45 -14.88 3.21
C PRO A 593 21.84 -13.50 2.93
N PHE A 594 20.61 -13.25 3.39
CA PHE A 594 19.90 -11.98 3.22
C PHE A 594 20.58 -10.87 4.03
N VAL A 595 20.94 -11.16 5.29
CA VAL A 595 21.63 -10.20 6.17
C VAL A 595 22.99 -9.82 5.60
N LEU A 596 23.74 -10.78 5.11
CA LEU A 596 25.06 -10.54 4.51
C LEU A 596 24.98 -9.72 3.22
N SER A 597 23.97 -9.98 2.38
CA SER A 597 23.70 -9.18 1.18
C SER A 597 23.34 -7.74 1.55
N TYR A 598 22.44 -7.56 2.50
CA TYR A 598 22.04 -6.23 2.97
C TYR A 598 23.22 -5.41 3.49
N ILE A 599 24.08 -6.01 4.34
CA ILE A 599 25.27 -5.33 4.88
C ILE A 599 26.22 -4.91 3.75
N LYS A 600 26.44 -5.78 2.76
CA LYS A 600 27.28 -5.48 1.61
C LYS A 600 26.76 -4.30 0.79
N ASP A 601 25.46 -4.30 0.50
CA ASP A 601 24.82 -3.26 -0.31
C ASP A 601 24.80 -1.93 0.45
N LYS A 602 24.47 -1.95 1.73
CA LYS A 602 24.51 -0.78 2.60
C LYS A 602 25.91 -0.18 2.67
N HIS A 603 26.95 -1.01 2.89
CA HIS A 603 28.33 -0.56 2.93
C HIS A 603 28.76 0.07 1.61
N LYS A 604 28.34 -0.51 0.47
CA LYS A 604 28.62 0.06 -0.85
C LYS A 604 27.97 1.45 -1.03
N GLN A 605 26.75 1.64 -0.54
CA GLN A 605 26.09 2.93 -0.56
C GLN A 605 26.78 3.94 0.33
N GLU A 606 27.16 3.56 1.56
CA GLU A 606 27.89 4.40 2.49
C GLU A 606 29.24 4.87 1.88
N GLN A 607 29.98 3.98 1.24
CA GLN A 607 31.22 4.29 0.54
C GLN A 607 30.98 5.26 -0.64
N LYS A 608 29.93 5.08 -1.39
CA LYS A 608 29.58 5.99 -2.50
C LYS A 608 29.29 7.39 -1.98
N ILE A 609 28.48 7.51 -0.94
CA ILE A 609 28.16 8.79 -0.29
C ILE A 609 29.42 9.46 0.24
N TYR A 610 30.31 8.70 0.87
CA TYR A 610 31.59 9.20 1.38
C TYR A 610 32.47 9.73 0.26
N GLN A 611 32.60 9.01 -0.86
CA GLN A 611 33.37 9.47 -2.03
C GLN A 611 32.77 10.72 -2.67
N GLU A 612 31.45 10.84 -2.70
CA GLU A 612 30.77 12.05 -3.19
C GLU A 612 31.01 13.25 -2.28
N LYS A 613 31.03 13.05 -0.95
CA LYS A 613 31.35 14.09 0.02
C LYS A 613 32.80 14.58 -0.16
N ILE A 614 33.78 13.69 -0.28
CA ILE A 614 35.20 14.03 -0.51
C ILE A 614 35.40 14.75 -1.83
N LYS A 615 34.63 14.40 -2.87
CA LYS A 615 34.72 15.15 -4.14
C LYS A 615 34.22 16.59 -4.02
N LYS A 616 33.26 16.84 -3.12
CA LYS A 616 32.74 18.19 -2.86
C LYS A 616 33.64 18.99 -1.92
N ASP A 617 34.21 18.33 -0.93
CA ASP A 617 35.09 18.93 0.06
C ASP A 617 36.27 17.99 0.39
N PRO A 618 37.42 18.18 -0.23
CA PRO A 618 38.59 17.35 0.00
C PRO A 618 39.11 17.34 1.44
N SER A 619 38.76 18.34 2.27
CA SER A 619 39.18 18.41 3.68
C SER A 619 38.52 17.35 4.55
N LEU A 620 37.37 16.77 4.07
CA LEU A 620 36.63 15.67 4.73
C LEU A 620 37.29 14.30 4.52
N LYS A 621 38.40 14.22 3.81
CA LYS A 621 39.10 12.95 3.61
C LYS A 621 39.76 12.52 4.92
N LEU A 622 39.34 11.38 5.42
CA LEU A 622 39.92 10.79 6.63
C LEU A 622 41.41 10.50 6.44
N PRO A 623 42.22 10.75 7.48
CA PRO A 623 43.68 10.48 7.45
C PRO A 623 43.95 9.01 7.13
N PRO A 624 45.15 8.68 6.62
CA PRO A 624 45.55 7.26 6.47
C PRO A 624 45.44 6.53 7.80
N LEU A 625 45.15 5.25 7.77
CA LEU A 625 44.92 4.44 9.00
C LEU A 625 46.20 4.41 9.86
N GLU A 626 47.36 4.45 9.20
CA GLU A 626 48.70 4.43 9.79
C GLU A 626 49.02 5.67 10.60
N SER A 627 48.31 6.76 10.36
CA SER A 627 48.54 8.04 11.08
C SER A 627 47.87 8.13 12.46
N TYR A 628 47.03 7.11 12.80
CA TYR A 628 46.37 7.08 14.09
C TYR A 628 47.26 6.55 15.21
N PRO A 629 47.25 7.17 16.40
CA PRO A 629 48.10 6.76 17.53
C PRO A 629 47.88 5.30 17.95
N ASP A 630 46.65 4.81 17.84
CA ASP A 630 46.25 3.45 18.21
C ASP A 630 46.41 2.46 17.07
N TYR A 631 47.05 2.82 15.95
CA TYR A 631 47.14 1.95 14.75
C TYR A 631 47.73 0.57 15.03
N LYS A 632 48.84 0.52 15.81
CA LYS A 632 49.48 -0.76 16.16
C LYS A 632 48.55 -1.68 16.98
N GLU A 633 47.80 -1.11 17.90
CA GLU A 633 46.78 -1.85 18.67
C GLU A 633 45.57 -2.22 17.81
N ALA A 634 45.14 -1.32 16.97
CA ALA A 634 44.02 -1.52 16.07
C ALA A 634 44.26 -2.65 15.05
N LEU A 635 45.51 -2.91 14.68
CA LEU A 635 45.84 -4.04 13.82
C LEU A 635 45.43 -5.40 14.43
N LYS A 636 45.41 -5.52 15.76
CA LYS A 636 44.91 -6.71 16.46
C LYS A 636 43.45 -7.01 16.12
N GLU A 637 42.62 -6.00 15.81
CA GLU A 637 41.25 -6.18 15.38
C GLU A 637 41.14 -6.90 14.02
N LYS A 638 42.14 -6.79 13.16
CA LYS A 638 42.18 -7.54 11.90
C LYS A 638 42.55 -9.01 12.10
N GLU A 639 43.23 -9.33 13.20
CA GLU A 639 43.56 -10.70 13.55
C GLU A 639 42.41 -11.41 14.29
N CYS A 640 41.44 -10.71 14.82
CA CYS A 640 40.30 -11.29 15.53
C CYS A 640 39.45 -12.22 14.62
N LEU A 641 38.85 -13.22 15.23
CA LEU A 641 37.99 -14.21 14.52
C LEU A 641 36.89 -13.50 13.68
N THR A 642 36.31 -12.43 14.22
CA THR A 642 35.26 -11.65 13.54
C THR A 642 35.77 -11.12 12.20
N TYR A 643 36.93 -10.48 12.17
CA TYR A 643 37.49 -9.93 10.95
C TYR A 643 37.88 -11.00 9.95
N LYS A 644 38.55 -12.06 10.41
CA LYS A 644 39.01 -13.19 9.57
C LYS A 644 37.83 -13.95 8.92
N LEU A 645 36.73 -14.14 9.63
CA LEU A 645 35.52 -14.76 9.06
C LEU A 645 34.94 -13.93 7.92
N GLY A 646 34.83 -12.62 8.10
CA GLY A 646 34.32 -11.74 7.05
C GLY A 646 35.26 -11.64 5.86
N GLU A 647 36.58 -11.60 6.10
CA GLU A 647 37.59 -11.60 5.03
C GLU A 647 37.54 -12.90 4.19
N THR A 648 37.37 -14.03 4.85
CA THR A 648 37.24 -15.35 4.21
C THR A 648 35.95 -15.40 3.36
N LEU A 649 34.86 -14.82 3.85
CA LEU A 649 33.63 -14.71 3.09
C LEU A 649 33.79 -13.79 1.84
N ILE A 650 34.50 -12.68 1.98
CA ILE A 650 34.77 -11.80 0.84
C ILE A 650 35.64 -12.51 -0.22
N LYS A 651 36.63 -13.27 0.21
CA LYS A 651 37.45 -14.10 -0.70
C LYS A 651 36.61 -15.17 -1.41
N ALA A 652 35.76 -15.87 -0.68
CA ALA A 652 34.85 -16.89 -1.24
C ALA A 652 33.91 -16.30 -2.27
N ASN A 653 33.34 -15.11 -1.99
CA ASN A 653 32.45 -14.44 -2.92
C ASN A 653 33.18 -13.98 -4.20
N LYS A 654 34.45 -13.57 -4.13
CA LYS A 654 35.26 -13.26 -5.32
C LYS A 654 35.57 -14.46 -6.19
N THR A 655 35.62 -15.66 -5.59
CA THR A 655 35.99 -16.90 -6.27
C THR A 655 34.82 -17.89 -6.37
N TRP A 656 33.59 -17.40 -6.31
CA TRP A 656 32.37 -18.21 -6.28
C TRP A 656 32.30 -19.21 -7.44
N TYR A 657 32.70 -18.80 -8.64
CA TYR A 657 32.72 -19.60 -9.87
C TYR A 657 33.82 -20.68 -9.88
N LYS A 658 34.78 -20.66 -8.91
CA LYS A 658 35.82 -21.65 -8.72
C LYS A 658 35.62 -22.49 -7.43
N GLY A 659 34.38 -22.59 -6.98
CA GLY A 659 34.03 -23.33 -5.77
C GLY A 659 34.40 -22.61 -4.46
N GLY A 660 34.47 -21.27 -4.48
CA GLY A 660 34.86 -20.46 -3.32
C GLY A 660 34.02 -20.71 -2.08
N TYR A 661 32.72 -20.95 -2.22
CA TYR A 661 31.81 -21.22 -1.09
C TYR A 661 32.04 -22.63 -0.47
N VAL A 662 32.46 -23.59 -1.26
CA VAL A 662 32.85 -24.91 -0.72
C VAL A 662 34.11 -24.77 0.12
N LYS A 663 35.12 -24.05 -0.38
CA LYS A 663 36.34 -23.73 0.38
C LYS A 663 36.06 -22.93 1.64
N LEU A 664 35.10 -22.01 1.59
CA LEU A 664 34.68 -21.22 2.73
C LEU A 664 34.29 -22.08 3.94
N TRP A 665 33.55 -23.15 3.72
CA TRP A 665 33.12 -24.04 4.80
C TRP A 665 34.31 -24.72 5.52
N PHE A 666 35.34 -25.15 4.76
CA PHE A 666 36.55 -25.73 5.33
C PHE A 666 37.40 -24.67 6.06
N GLU A 667 37.53 -23.48 5.47
CA GLU A 667 38.30 -22.38 6.07
C GLU A 667 37.66 -21.87 7.36
N ILE A 668 36.35 -21.76 7.43
CA ILE A 668 35.60 -21.37 8.65
C ILE A 668 35.86 -22.43 9.76
N ARG A 669 35.83 -23.71 9.44
CA ARG A 669 36.13 -24.77 10.40
C ARG A 669 37.57 -24.68 10.91
N LYS A 670 38.51 -24.42 10.03
CA LYS A 670 39.92 -24.25 10.37
C LYS A 670 40.11 -23.04 11.29
N LEU A 671 39.60 -21.89 10.91
CA LEU A 671 39.64 -20.67 11.71
C LEU A 671 39.06 -20.87 13.12
N LYS A 672 37.89 -21.49 13.24
CA LYS A 672 37.30 -21.79 14.55
C LYS A 672 38.19 -22.70 15.41
N LYS A 673 38.84 -23.67 14.80
CA LYS A 673 39.71 -24.61 15.51
C LYS A 673 41.03 -23.94 15.96
N ASP A 674 41.58 -23.07 15.11
CA ASP A 674 42.79 -22.32 15.40
C ASP A 674 42.56 -21.33 16.54
N TYR A 675 41.42 -20.60 16.54
CA TYR A 675 41.05 -19.68 17.62
C TYR A 675 40.65 -20.38 18.92
N GLN A 676 40.15 -21.63 18.87
CA GLN A 676 39.91 -22.41 20.09
C GLN A 676 41.17 -22.89 20.75
N LYS A 677 42.24 -23.18 19.97
CA LYS A 677 43.54 -23.52 20.52
C LYS A 677 44.24 -22.34 21.22
N GLU A 678 44.15 -21.14 20.62
CA GLU A 678 44.76 -19.91 21.17
C GLU A 678 44.10 -19.42 22.47
N TYR A 679 42.88 -19.87 22.80
CA TYR A 679 42.15 -19.51 24.03
C TYR A 679 42.34 -20.51 25.17
N PHE A 680 42.95 -21.67 24.92
CA PHE A 680 43.21 -22.72 25.92
C PHE A 680 44.73 -22.91 26.22
N GLU A 681 45.62 -22.15 25.58
CA GLU A 681 47.00 -21.88 25.99
C GLU A 681 47.08 -20.48 26.67
#